data_3949d41642271731fba6ec773293af0e
#
_entry.id   3949d41642271731fba6ec773293af0e
#
_cell.length_a   1.000
_cell.length_b   1.000
_cell.length_c   1.000
_cell.angle_alpha   90.00
_cell.angle_beta   90.00
_cell.angle_gamma   90.00
#
_symmetry.space_group_name_H-M   'P 1'
#
loop_
_entity.id
_entity.type
_entity.pdbx_description
1 polymer ?
#
loop_
_entity_poly.entity_id
_entity_poly.type
_entity_poly.pdbx_seq_one_letter_code
_entity_poly.pdbx_strand_id
1 'polypeptide(L)'
;VLGLVGTASFAYGLVTAVASEIPTLDPARYRPDKNSYIYASDGRVLAVLRGNQARVVVKSDQISDFMKQAIVAIEDRRFFEHRGIDVRGIVRAVWQDLRNRSVVEGGSTITQQFVKNAYVNSSRTVGRKLKEAALAWQLEQRWTKDRILTAYLNTIYFGNGAYGIEQAARVYFHHSAETLTLPEAALLAGIPADPALYDPAANPRQAKARRHTVLKTMLDQGDITRAEFWHADHAPLPDPAKIRLPGTQGPAPYFTNYVKQQLIDTYGTARVFGGGLRVRTSIDLGLQEVARQAVAKWLPDDNGPSAALVAIDPRDGRVLAMYGGRNFSESQFNLAVQGERQPGSAFKPFALAAALAEGISPTTTFVSGPVTISIGGRLWRVHNYEGANLGRIDLETATTYSDNTVYAQLTDLVRPRTVAQMARNLGILTPLKGYFSVTLGGEAVNPLEMARAYSTFANDGKRVDGALLGNEPRAILSVGKKVNVPVPHEVLSDNDAAIVTRLLQGVVESGTGRRAALADGRPVAGKTGTTENYGDAWFVGYTPQLAVAVWVGYPDRLRPMLTEYHGSPVAGGTFPALIFKSFMEQALAKTGAQPEAFPAPSYPYASPRRIVFRDGQWRADNGYCRNTREVLYFTGLGPATTADCKPNEVEVPRVTGMTLADAKTRLALQPLKAQAIFKPAVPRQRVGVVLAEIPRVGSRLSSYDTVRLVVAKPLHGVVPRVTGLPLAEAQTKLRHAKLHPVVVRVARKGRPGTVIAQVPLSGVAAAPRMPVTLVVARGPGG
;
A
#
# COMPACT_ATOMS: atom_id res chain seq x y z
N VAL A 1 23.90 -0.72 23.37
CA VAL A 1 24.22 -2.17 23.34
C VAL A 1 23.64 -2.87 24.57
N LEU A 2 23.91 -2.41 25.80
CA LEU A 2 23.39 -3.03 27.06
C LEU A 2 21.84 -3.08 27.12
N GLY A 3 21.12 -2.05 26.66
CA GLY A 3 19.66 -2.04 26.62
C GLY A 3 19.08 -3.04 25.61
N LEU A 4 19.74 -3.25 24.46
CA LEU A 4 19.34 -4.24 23.45
C LEU A 4 19.60 -5.68 23.93
N VAL A 5 20.70 -5.92 24.63
CA VAL A 5 21.00 -7.23 25.23
C VAL A 5 20.03 -7.54 26.36
N GLY A 6 19.68 -6.56 27.20
CA GLY A 6 18.70 -6.73 28.26
C GLY A 6 17.29 -7.04 27.75
N THR A 7 16.83 -6.34 26.71
CA THR A 7 15.52 -6.62 26.07
C THR A 7 15.48 -7.98 25.36
N ALA A 8 16.57 -8.39 24.70
CA ALA A 8 16.68 -9.70 24.08
C ALA A 8 16.68 -10.84 25.11
N SER A 9 17.39 -10.68 26.22
CA SER A 9 17.44 -11.64 27.34
C SER A 9 16.09 -11.74 28.06
N PHE A 10 15.40 -10.62 28.26
CA PHE A 10 14.05 -10.58 28.84
C PHE A 10 13.03 -11.26 27.90
N ALA A 11 13.08 -10.98 26.59
CA ALA A 11 12.22 -11.62 25.61
C ALA A 11 12.47 -13.15 25.54
N TYR A 12 13.73 -13.59 25.60
CA TYR A 12 14.08 -15.00 25.65
C TYR A 12 13.56 -15.68 26.93
N GLY A 13 13.74 -15.06 28.10
CA GLY A 13 13.21 -15.55 29.36
C GLY A 13 11.68 -15.64 29.37
N LEU A 14 10.99 -14.66 28.78
CA LEU A 14 9.54 -14.67 28.65
C LEU A 14 9.05 -15.81 27.73
N VAL A 15 9.74 -16.06 26.61
CA VAL A 15 9.42 -17.15 25.69
C VAL A 15 9.63 -18.51 26.35
N THR A 16 10.69 -18.71 27.09
CA THR A 16 10.95 -19.96 27.81
C THR A 16 9.95 -20.21 28.95
N ALA A 17 9.56 -19.16 29.69
CA ALA A 17 8.52 -19.25 30.70
C ALA A 17 7.15 -19.61 30.12
N VAL A 18 6.75 -18.96 29.01
CA VAL A 18 5.51 -19.30 28.29
C VAL A 18 5.58 -20.72 27.70
N ALA A 19 6.73 -21.16 27.23
CA ALA A 19 6.91 -22.50 26.67
C ALA A 19 6.73 -23.61 27.71
N SER A 20 7.06 -23.37 28.98
CA SER A 20 6.88 -24.35 30.07
C SER A 20 5.41 -24.57 30.44
N GLU A 21 4.53 -23.59 30.20
CA GLU A 21 3.10 -23.65 30.51
C GLU A 21 2.25 -24.25 29.35
N ILE A 22 2.83 -24.40 28.17
CA ILE A 22 2.08 -24.91 27.00
C ILE A 22 2.15 -26.44 26.98
N PRO A 23 1.00 -27.13 26.77
CA PRO A 23 0.96 -28.59 26.66
C PRO A 23 1.90 -29.08 25.53
N THR A 24 2.56 -30.19 25.79
CA THR A 24 3.52 -30.78 24.85
C THR A 24 2.88 -31.06 23.48
N LEU A 25 3.52 -30.62 22.41
CA LEU A 25 3.14 -30.94 21.04
C LEU A 25 3.25 -32.46 20.84
N ASP A 26 2.10 -33.14 20.67
CA ASP A 26 2.05 -34.55 20.31
C ASP A 26 1.67 -34.68 18.83
N PRO A 27 2.64 -34.97 17.95
CA PRO A 27 2.38 -35.14 16.51
C PRO A 27 1.48 -36.34 16.21
N ALA A 28 1.45 -37.33 17.11
CA ALA A 28 0.62 -38.53 16.94
C ALA A 28 -0.89 -38.30 17.20
N ARG A 29 -1.23 -37.22 17.92
CA ARG A 29 -2.64 -36.83 18.14
C ARG A 29 -3.33 -36.28 16.91
N TYR A 30 -2.57 -35.95 15.85
CA TYR A 30 -3.14 -35.39 14.65
C TYR A 30 -3.37 -36.47 13.59
N ARG A 31 -4.45 -37.22 13.71
CA ARG A 31 -5.00 -38.05 12.64
C ARG A 31 -6.05 -37.27 11.88
N PRO A 32 -5.83 -36.88 10.60
CA PRO A 32 -6.82 -36.21 9.77
C PRO A 32 -7.79 -37.27 9.22
N ASP A 33 -8.83 -37.64 9.99
CA ASP A 33 -9.73 -38.72 9.62
C ASP A 33 -11.06 -38.25 9.03
N LYS A 34 -11.36 -36.93 8.99
CA LYS A 34 -12.67 -36.43 8.56
C LYS A 34 -12.56 -35.29 7.58
N ASN A 35 -13.15 -35.45 6.41
CA ASN A 35 -13.27 -34.37 5.42
C ASN A 35 -13.97 -33.16 6.00
N SER A 36 -13.49 -31.97 5.67
CA SER A 36 -14.19 -30.70 5.93
C SER A 36 -15.06 -30.33 4.74
N TYR A 37 -16.14 -29.63 5.01
CA TYR A 37 -17.12 -29.24 3.99
C TYR A 37 -17.36 -27.74 4.05
N ILE A 38 -17.38 -27.10 2.91
CA ILE A 38 -17.80 -25.71 2.73
C ILE A 38 -19.16 -25.74 2.02
N TYR A 39 -20.15 -25.08 2.61
CA TYR A 39 -21.52 -25.01 2.10
C TYR A 39 -21.87 -23.57 1.72
N ALA A 40 -22.67 -23.40 0.69
CA ALA A 40 -23.33 -22.14 0.37
C ALA A 40 -24.39 -21.78 1.44
N SER A 41 -25.01 -20.62 1.33
CA SER A 41 -26.04 -20.14 2.25
C SER A 41 -27.27 -21.07 2.29
N ASP A 42 -27.60 -21.71 1.17
CA ASP A 42 -28.69 -22.65 0.99
C ASP A 42 -28.36 -24.10 1.38
N GLY A 43 -27.15 -24.37 1.82
CA GLY A 43 -26.69 -25.70 2.23
C GLY A 43 -26.11 -26.56 1.13
N ARG A 44 -26.07 -26.11 -0.13
CA ARG A 44 -25.37 -26.84 -1.21
C ARG A 44 -23.86 -26.85 -0.96
N VAL A 45 -23.22 -27.96 -1.30
CA VAL A 45 -21.77 -28.12 -1.12
C VAL A 45 -21.02 -27.29 -2.17
N LEU A 46 -20.17 -26.39 -1.70
CA LEU A 46 -19.22 -25.63 -2.54
C LEU A 46 -17.91 -26.40 -2.72
N ALA A 47 -17.41 -27.01 -1.66
CA ALA A 47 -16.19 -27.81 -1.69
C ALA A 47 -16.16 -28.86 -0.60
N VAL A 48 -15.50 -29.97 -0.91
CA VAL A 48 -15.10 -31.00 0.04
C VAL A 48 -13.57 -30.92 0.19
N LEU A 49 -13.11 -30.52 1.37
CA LEU A 49 -11.69 -30.42 1.68
C LEU A 49 -11.25 -31.75 2.30
N ARG A 50 -10.55 -32.56 1.51
CA ARG A 50 -10.16 -33.94 1.88
C ARG A 50 -8.73 -33.94 2.39
N GLY A 51 -8.49 -34.50 3.59
CA GLY A 51 -7.17 -34.62 4.19
C GLY A 51 -6.17 -35.39 3.30
N ASN A 52 -6.61 -36.48 2.71
CA ASN A 52 -5.75 -37.34 1.89
C ASN A 52 -5.54 -36.86 0.43
N GLN A 53 -6.35 -35.95 -0.09
CA GLN A 53 -6.18 -35.44 -1.46
C GLN A 53 -5.37 -34.13 -1.52
N ALA A 54 -5.17 -33.45 -0.40
CA ALA A 54 -4.44 -32.19 -0.33
C ALA A 54 -2.95 -32.36 0.03
N ARG A 55 -2.53 -33.55 0.44
CA ARG A 55 -1.15 -33.81 0.87
C ARG A 55 -0.69 -35.18 0.42
N VAL A 56 0.29 -35.21 -0.44
CA VAL A 56 1.19 -36.35 -0.59
C VAL A 56 2.37 -36.05 0.32
N VAL A 57 2.39 -36.70 1.50
CA VAL A 57 3.51 -36.54 2.46
C VAL A 57 4.68 -37.35 1.96
N VAL A 58 5.80 -36.72 1.74
CA VAL A 58 7.05 -37.33 1.30
C VAL A 58 8.08 -37.25 2.43
N LYS A 59 9.02 -38.21 2.42
CA LYS A 59 10.18 -38.22 3.32
C LYS A 59 11.23 -37.22 2.85
N SER A 60 12.21 -36.91 3.70
CA SER A 60 13.30 -35.99 3.37
C SER A 60 14.12 -36.41 2.15
N ASP A 61 14.37 -37.68 1.99
CA ASP A 61 15.10 -38.28 0.85
C ASP A 61 14.29 -38.22 -0.47
N GLN A 62 13.00 -37.99 -0.41
CA GLN A 62 12.07 -37.79 -1.54
C GLN A 62 11.85 -36.31 -1.91
N ILE A 63 12.66 -35.40 -1.37
CA ILE A 63 12.64 -33.99 -1.69
C ILE A 63 13.99 -33.58 -2.24
N SER A 64 14.01 -32.95 -3.42
CA SER A 64 15.23 -32.46 -4.05
C SER A 64 16.06 -31.59 -3.10
N ASP A 65 17.36 -31.78 -3.07
CA ASP A 65 18.26 -30.96 -2.27
C ASP A 65 18.24 -29.48 -2.70
N PHE A 66 18.04 -29.21 -4.00
CA PHE A 66 17.83 -27.85 -4.50
C PHE A 66 16.61 -27.18 -3.84
N MET A 67 15.53 -27.94 -3.60
CA MET A 67 14.34 -27.39 -2.94
C MET A 67 14.60 -27.06 -1.47
N LYS A 68 15.29 -27.94 -0.75
CA LYS A 68 15.68 -27.72 0.66
C LYS A 68 16.61 -26.50 0.79
N GLN A 69 17.60 -26.39 -0.10
CA GLN A 69 18.51 -25.25 -0.13
C GLN A 69 17.79 -23.95 -0.50
N ALA A 70 16.97 -23.93 -1.55
CA ALA A 70 16.27 -22.74 -2.03
C ALA A 70 15.31 -22.16 -0.98
N ILE A 71 14.54 -23.00 -0.29
CA ILE A 71 13.59 -22.53 0.73
C ILE A 71 14.32 -22.01 1.98
N VAL A 72 15.40 -22.67 2.40
CA VAL A 72 16.23 -22.20 3.52
C VAL A 72 16.91 -20.89 3.16
N ALA A 73 17.47 -20.79 1.96
CA ALA A 73 18.14 -19.56 1.50
C ALA A 73 17.22 -18.33 1.55
N ILE A 74 15.97 -18.47 1.11
CA ILE A 74 15.04 -17.33 0.98
C ILE A 74 14.24 -17.03 2.25
N GLU A 75 13.86 -18.06 3.03
CA GLU A 75 12.97 -17.89 4.19
C GLU A 75 13.75 -17.81 5.51
N ASP A 76 14.86 -18.52 5.65
CA ASP A 76 15.58 -18.61 6.91
C ASP A 76 17.05 -19.07 6.71
N ARG A 77 17.88 -18.19 6.15
CA ARG A 77 19.25 -18.54 5.75
C ARG A 77 20.14 -19.09 6.87
N ARG A 78 19.77 -18.87 8.15
CA ARG A 78 20.49 -19.41 9.33
C ARG A 78 19.71 -20.52 10.02
N PHE A 79 18.81 -21.17 9.31
CA PHE A 79 17.95 -22.21 9.83
C PHE A 79 18.72 -23.28 10.63
N PHE A 80 19.88 -23.70 10.14
CA PHE A 80 20.70 -24.71 10.80
C PHE A 80 21.54 -24.17 11.99
N GLU A 81 21.62 -22.85 12.18
CA GLU A 81 22.47 -22.23 13.21
C GLU A 81 21.71 -21.85 14.49
N HIS A 82 20.41 -21.49 14.39
CA HIS A 82 19.62 -21.07 15.54
C HIS A 82 18.75 -22.19 16.11
N ARG A 83 18.13 -21.95 17.26
CA ARG A 83 17.22 -22.89 17.95
C ARG A 83 15.82 -22.31 18.06
N GLY A 84 15.06 -22.35 16.97
CA GLY A 84 13.65 -21.91 16.88
C GLY A 84 13.43 -20.42 16.67
N ILE A 85 14.30 -19.57 17.20
CA ILE A 85 14.24 -18.12 17.10
C ILE A 85 15.57 -17.60 16.61
N ASP A 86 15.56 -16.82 15.52
CA ASP A 86 16.74 -16.10 15.04
C ASP A 86 16.80 -14.68 15.57
N VAL A 87 17.33 -14.51 16.80
CA VAL A 87 17.47 -13.19 17.44
C VAL A 87 18.33 -12.23 16.60
N ARG A 88 19.39 -12.70 15.96
CA ARG A 88 20.26 -11.88 15.10
C ARG A 88 19.54 -11.47 13.82
N GLY A 89 18.69 -12.34 13.24
CA GLY A 89 17.84 -12.04 12.09
C GLY A 89 16.79 -10.97 12.42
N ILE A 90 16.15 -11.08 13.58
CA ILE A 90 15.18 -10.07 14.05
C ILE A 90 15.85 -8.69 14.20
N VAL A 91 17.02 -8.61 14.84
CA VAL A 91 17.76 -7.35 14.97
C VAL A 91 18.14 -6.76 13.63
N ARG A 92 18.57 -7.61 12.67
CA ARG A 92 18.90 -7.17 11.30
C ARG A 92 17.68 -6.66 10.55
N ALA A 93 16.55 -7.39 10.60
CA ALA A 93 15.30 -6.98 9.95
C ALA A 93 14.81 -5.63 10.49
N VAL A 94 14.79 -5.45 11.81
CA VAL A 94 14.43 -4.17 12.44
C VAL A 94 15.37 -3.04 12.01
N TRP A 95 16.67 -3.31 11.91
CA TRP A 95 17.66 -2.32 11.44
C TRP A 95 17.42 -1.92 9.97
N GLN A 96 17.13 -2.89 9.11
CA GLN A 96 16.86 -2.64 7.68
C GLN A 96 15.53 -1.91 7.49
N ASP A 97 14.47 -2.28 8.20
CA ASP A 97 13.17 -1.61 8.17
C ASP A 97 13.28 -0.14 8.63
N LEU A 98 14.05 0.13 9.69
CA LEU A 98 14.36 1.49 10.15
C LEU A 98 15.14 2.30 9.10
N ARG A 99 16.10 1.68 8.42
CA ARG A 99 16.94 2.34 7.41
C ARG A 99 16.18 2.62 6.12
N ASN A 100 15.33 1.69 5.68
CA ASN A 100 14.61 1.76 4.39
C ASN A 100 13.21 2.36 4.52
N ARG A 101 12.72 2.61 5.75
CA ARG A 101 11.35 3.09 6.06
C ARG A 101 10.25 2.23 5.43
N SER A 102 10.52 0.97 5.17
CA SER A 102 9.58 -0.02 4.62
C SER A 102 9.90 -1.40 5.20
N VAL A 103 8.88 -2.24 5.40
CA VAL A 103 9.06 -3.64 5.83
C VAL A 103 9.65 -4.41 4.66
N VAL A 104 10.94 -4.74 4.73
CA VAL A 104 11.71 -5.35 3.62
C VAL A 104 12.00 -6.83 3.87
N GLU A 105 12.14 -7.28 5.12
CA GLU A 105 12.41 -8.69 5.48
C GLU A 105 11.45 -9.23 6.53
N GLY A 106 10.95 -10.45 6.33
CA GLY A 106 10.20 -11.21 7.32
C GLY A 106 11.13 -11.83 8.37
N GLY A 107 11.11 -11.33 9.61
CA GLY A 107 11.92 -11.87 10.70
C GLY A 107 11.37 -13.16 11.35
N SER A 108 10.56 -13.97 10.67
CA SER A 108 10.02 -15.25 11.18
C SER A 108 10.80 -16.43 10.64
N THR A 109 11.24 -17.34 11.54
CA THR A 109 11.97 -18.57 11.14
C THR A 109 11.06 -19.61 10.48
N ILE A 110 11.62 -20.55 9.72
CA ILE A 110 10.91 -21.71 9.16
C ILE A 110 10.16 -22.47 10.26
N THR A 111 10.76 -22.65 11.44
CA THR A 111 10.14 -23.32 12.57
C THR A 111 8.93 -22.54 13.09
N GLN A 112 9.02 -21.21 13.18
CA GLN A 112 7.88 -20.37 13.57
C GLN A 112 6.75 -20.41 12.54
N GLN A 113 7.08 -20.40 11.24
CA GLN A 113 6.10 -20.52 10.17
C GLN A 113 5.41 -21.89 10.19
N PHE A 114 6.18 -22.97 10.40
CA PHE A 114 5.61 -24.31 10.55
C PHE A 114 4.66 -24.40 11.75
N VAL A 115 5.08 -23.90 12.91
CA VAL A 115 4.25 -23.88 14.13
C VAL A 115 2.99 -23.06 13.92
N LYS A 116 3.10 -21.87 13.31
CA LYS A 116 1.95 -21.03 12.93
C LYS A 116 0.94 -21.81 12.08
N ASN A 117 1.42 -22.51 11.05
CA ASN A 117 0.56 -23.21 10.10
C ASN A 117 -0.03 -24.53 10.66
N ALA A 118 0.65 -25.16 11.62
CA ALA A 118 0.26 -26.47 12.16
C ALA A 118 -0.49 -26.41 13.49
N TYR A 119 -0.23 -25.39 14.35
CA TYR A 119 -0.62 -25.46 15.77
C TYR A 119 -1.23 -24.18 16.37
N VAL A 120 -1.15 -23.00 15.73
CA VAL A 120 -1.57 -21.72 16.34
C VAL A 120 -2.80 -21.14 15.67
N ASN A 121 -3.79 -20.71 16.48
CA ASN A 121 -4.98 -19.98 16.01
C ASN A 121 -4.63 -18.49 15.72
N SER A 122 -5.26 -17.90 14.70
CA SER A 122 -4.87 -16.64 14.09
C SER A 122 -5.50 -15.37 14.67
N SER A 123 -5.27 -15.02 15.92
CA SER A 123 -5.48 -13.62 16.33
C SER A 123 -4.21 -12.81 16.09
N ARG A 124 -4.27 -11.67 15.39
CA ARG A 124 -3.09 -10.80 15.15
C ARG A 124 -2.69 -10.03 16.41
N THR A 125 -2.23 -10.72 17.45
CA THR A 125 -1.83 -10.12 18.73
C THR A 125 -0.37 -10.40 19.07
N VAL A 126 0.25 -9.54 19.86
CA VAL A 126 1.62 -9.73 20.38
C VAL A 126 1.73 -11.06 21.14
N GLY A 127 0.68 -11.43 21.90
CA GLY A 127 0.62 -12.71 22.62
C GLY A 127 0.69 -13.93 21.71
N ARG A 128 0.17 -13.85 20.46
CA ARG A 128 0.32 -14.91 19.46
C ARG A 128 1.78 -15.08 19.03
N LYS A 129 2.48 -13.98 18.74
CA LYS A 129 3.91 -14.04 18.34
C LYS A 129 4.78 -14.66 19.42
N LEU A 130 4.48 -14.40 20.69
CA LEU A 130 5.16 -15.05 21.81
C LEU A 130 4.86 -16.55 21.87
N LYS A 131 3.61 -16.97 21.64
CA LYS A 131 3.25 -18.39 21.56
C LYS A 131 3.92 -19.10 20.38
N GLU A 132 3.96 -18.48 19.20
CA GLU A 132 4.67 -19.03 18.02
C GLU A 132 6.15 -19.24 18.35
N ALA A 133 6.81 -18.26 18.97
CA ALA A 133 8.21 -18.34 19.35
C ALA A 133 8.46 -19.44 20.41
N ALA A 134 7.61 -19.51 21.44
CA ALA A 134 7.70 -20.53 22.49
C ALA A 134 7.52 -21.96 21.93
N LEU A 135 6.53 -22.17 21.07
CA LEU A 135 6.28 -23.45 20.43
C LEU A 135 7.40 -23.84 19.44
N ALA A 136 7.94 -22.87 18.71
CA ALA A 136 9.08 -23.10 17.82
C ALA A 136 10.33 -23.54 18.59
N TRP A 137 10.60 -22.88 19.71
CA TRP A 137 11.68 -23.27 20.61
C TRP A 137 11.47 -24.69 21.19
N GLN A 138 10.26 -25.00 21.69
CA GLN A 138 9.91 -26.33 22.19
C GLN A 138 10.07 -27.44 21.13
N LEU A 139 9.66 -27.15 19.88
CA LEU A 139 9.73 -28.08 18.78
C LEU A 139 11.18 -28.45 18.47
N GLU A 140 12.08 -27.46 18.43
CA GLU A 140 13.50 -27.66 18.14
C GLU A 140 14.28 -28.35 19.26
N GLN A 141 13.71 -28.45 20.47
CA GLN A 141 14.26 -29.33 21.51
C GLN A 141 13.98 -30.82 21.25
N ARG A 142 13.01 -31.15 20.40
CA ARG A 142 12.52 -32.52 20.21
C ARG A 142 12.71 -33.06 18.79
N TRP A 143 12.75 -32.18 17.81
CA TRP A 143 12.85 -32.53 16.40
C TRP A 143 14.17 -32.05 15.80
N THR A 144 14.75 -32.88 14.91
CA THR A 144 15.90 -32.45 14.12
C THR A 144 15.51 -31.39 13.10
N LYS A 145 16.44 -30.57 12.68
CA LYS A 145 16.24 -29.55 11.65
C LYS A 145 15.69 -30.15 10.34
N ASP A 146 16.21 -31.28 9.92
CA ASP A 146 15.74 -31.99 8.73
C ASP A 146 14.27 -32.41 8.87
N ARG A 147 13.88 -32.93 10.05
CA ARG A 147 12.47 -33.27 10.32
C ARG A 147 11.56 -32.08 10.31
N ILE A 148 12.00 -30.92 10.83
CA ILE A 148 11.23 -29.67 10.82
C ILE A 148 11.08 -29.15 9.39
N LEU A 149 12.19 -29.12 8.61
CA LEU A 149 12.19 -28.65 7.23
C LEU A 149 11.28 -29.53 6.35
N THR A 150 11.38 -30.85 6.49
CA THR A 150 10.52 -31.82 5.80
C THR A 150 9.05 -31.61 6.13
N ALA A 151 8.72 -31.43 7.42
CA ALA A 151 7.35 -31.16 7.87
C ALA A 151 6.84 -29.81 7.36
N TYR A 152 7.67 -28.79 7.34
CA TYR A 152 7.34 -27.49 6.76
C TYR A 152 7.03 -27.61 5.28
N LEU A 153 7.92 -28.20 4.47
CA LEU A 153 7.73 -28.39 3.04
C LEU A 153 6.51 -29.25 2.70
N ASN A 154 6.15 -30.20 3.56
CA ASN A 154 4.93 -30.98 3.42
C ASN A 154 3.65 -30.23 3.81
N THR A 155 3.73 -29.01 4.38
CA THR A 155 2.56 -28.31 4.95
C THR A 155 2.24 -26.99 4.34
N ILE A 156 3.22 -26.27 3.80
CA ILE A 156 3.01 -24.91 3.28
C ILE A 156 2.21 -24.91 1.98
N TYR A 157 1.57 -23.78 1.73
CA TYR A 157 0.79 -23.54 0.51
C TYR A 157 1.66 -22.93 -0.58
N PHE A 158 1.71 -23.59 -1.73
CA PHE A 158 2.48 -23.18 -2.91
C PHE A 158 1.62 -22.54 -4.02
N GLY A 159 0.42 -22.05 -3.71
CA GLY A 159 -0.48 -21.58 -4.76
C GLY A 159 -1.20 -22.69 -5.52
N ASN A 160 -2.10 -22.34 -6.42
CA ASN A 160 -2.81 -23.25 -7.33
C ASN A 160 -3.39 -24.52 -6.64
N GLY A 161 -3.86 -24.37 -5.40
CA GLY A 161 -4.42 -25.48 -4.61
C GLY A 161 -3.40 -26.48 -4.09
N ALA A 162 -2.10 -26.26 -4.31
CA ALA A 162 -1.04 -27.16 -3.93
C ALA A 162 -0.58 -26.94 -2.47
N TYR A 163 -0.88 -27.92 -1.62
CA TYR A 163 -0.40 -27.96 -0.23
C TYR A 163 0.67 -29.05 -0.10
N GLY A 164 1.85 -28.65 0.30
CA GLY A 164 3.04 -29.50 0.35
C GLY A 164 3.78 -29.61 -0.99
N ILE A 165 5.08 -29.87 -0.87
CA ILE A 165 6.03 -29.79 -1.98
C ILE A 165 5.77 -30.82 -3.08
N GLU A 166 5.38 -32.04 -2.72
CA GLU A 166 5.09 -33.09 -3.70
C GLU A 166 3.87 -32.70 -4.56
N GLN A 167 2.83 -32.15 -3.92
CA GLN A 167 1.67 -31.69 -4.67
C GLN A 167 2.02 -30.48 -5.55
N ALA A 168 2.88 -29.58 -5.07
CA ALA A 168 3.35 -28.44 -5.84
C ALA A 168 4.16 -28.89 -7.08
N ALA A 169 5.09 -29.82 -6.92
CA ALA A 169 5.86 -30.38 -8.02
C ALA A 169 4.95 -31.00 -9.11
N ARG A 170 3.92 -31.75 -8.69
CA ARG A 170 2.96 -32.36 -9.61
C ARG A 170 2.05 -31.35 -10.31
N VAL A 171 1.60 -30.30 -9.59
CA VAL A 171 0.73 -29.25 -10.13
C VAL A 171 1.44 -28.40 -11.17
N TYR A 172 2.67 -27.97 -10.85
CA TYR A 172 3.41 -27.04 -11.70
C TYR A 172 4.26 -27.71 -12.78
N PHE A 173 4.81 -28.91 -12.49
CA PHE A 173 5.82 -29.55 -13.34
C PHE A 173 5.51 -30.99 -13.73
N HIS A 174 4.46 -31.61 -13.18
CA HIS A 174 3.99 -32.97 -13.51
C HIS A 174 4.94 -34.12 -13.12
N HIS A 175 5.87 -33.87 -12.21
CA HIS A 175 6.79 -34.90 -11.70
C HIS A 175 6.93 -34.80 -10.17
N SER A 176 7.69 -35.70 -9.57
CA SER A 176 7.90 -35.77 -8.12
C SER A 176 8.79 -34.63 -7.60
N ALA A 177 8.59 -34.26 -6.31
CA ALA A 177 9.45 -33.34 -5.60
C ALA A 177 10.92 -33.79 -5.50
N GLU A 178 11.17 -35.05 -5.60
CA GLU A 178 12.52 -35.64 -5.60
C GLU A 178 13.34 -35.19 -6.82
N THR A 179 12.70 -35.00 -7.96
CA THR A 179 13.35 -34.67 -9.23
C THR A 179 13.31 -33.21 -9.60
N LEU A 180 12.90 -32.33 -8.68
CA LEU A 180 12.88 -30.89 -8.92
C LEU A 180 14.28 -30.37 -9.25
N THR A 181 14.40 -29.71 -10.39
CA THR A 181 15.61 -29.03 -10.85
C THR A 181 15.80 -27.68 -10.10
N LEU A 182 16.99 -27.10 -10.18
CA LEU A 182 17.30 -25.82 -9.54
C LEU A 182 16.32 -24.68 -9.93
N PRO A 183 15.99 -24.44 -11.23
CA PRO A 183 15.03 -23.37 -11.59
C PRO A 183 13.61 -23.62 -11.09
N GLU A 184 13.19 -24.88 -11.02
CA GLU A 184 11.87 -25.28 -10.51
C GLU A 184 11.80 -25.12 -8.97
N ALA A 185 12.82 -25.58 -8.28
CA ALA A 185 12.97 -25.45 -6.84
C ALA A 185 13.00 -23.98 -6.41
N ALA A 186 13.76 -23.13 -7.12
CA ALA A 186 13.83 -21.70 -6.86
C ALA A 186 12.50 -20.97 -7.14
N LEU A 187 11.76 -21.39 -8.17
CA LEU A 187 10.42 -20.87 -8.43
C LEU A 187 9.48 -21.22 -7.28
N LEU A 188 9.40 -22.51 -6.89
CA LEU A 188 8.52 -22.97 -5.81
C LEU A 188 8.91 -22.33 -4.48
N ALA A 189 10.19 -22.19 -4.15
CA ALA A 189 10.63 -21.54 -2.92
C ALA A 189 10.24 -20.07 -2.84
N GLY A 190 10.04 -19.42 -3.98
CA GLY A 190 9.58 -18.02 -4.05
C GLY A 190 8.09 -17.81 -3.78
N ILE A 191 7.25 -18.82 -4.07
CA ILE A 191 5.78 -18.70 -4.05
C ILE A 191 5.19 -18.49 -2.64
N PRO A 192 5.63 -19.19 -1.57
CA PRO A 192 4.98 -19.11 -0.25
C PRO A 192 4.91 -17.71 0.37
N ALA A 193 5.80 -16.79 -0.03
CA ALA A 193 5.80 -15.41 0.45
C ALA A 193 4.50 -14.64 0.06
N ASP A 194 4.03 -14.85 -1.17
CA ASP A 194 2.73 -14.38 -1.67
C ASP A 194 2.30 -15.27 -2.84
N PRO A 195 1.54 -16.35 -2.57
CA PRO A 195 1.18 -17.33 -3.59
C PRO A 195 0.35 -16.80 -4.75
N ALA A 196 -0.37 -15.70 -4.54
CA ALA A 196 -1.15 -15.06 -5.60
C ALA A 196 -0.30 -14.15 -6.47
N LEU A 197 0.56 -13.33 -5.86
CA LEU A 197 1.45 -12.41 -6.56
C LEU A 197 2.52 -13.15 -7.37
N TYR A 198 3.03 -14.27 -6.85
CA TYR A 198 4.11 -15.05 -7.46
C TYR A 198 3.63 -16.29 -8.23
N ASP A 199 2.32 -16.37 -8.53
CA ASP A 199 1.78 -17.41 -9.40
C ASP A 199 2.35 -17.26 -10.83
N PRO A 200 3.08 -18.27 -11.36
CA PRO A 200 3.68 -18.18 -12.67
C PRO A 200 2.68 -18.15 -13.83
N ALA A 201 1.45 -18.63 -13.61
CA ALA A 201 0.39 -18.58 -14.61
C ALA A 201 -0.27 -17.19 -14.68
N ALA A 202 -0.59 -16.61 -13.52
CA ALA A 202 -1.27 -15.33 -13.44
C ALA A 202 -0.30 -14.14 -13.58
N ASN A 203 0.89 -14.24 -12.98
CA ASN A 203 1.84 -13.13 -12.87
C ASN A 203 3.28 -13.55 -13.27
N PRO A 204 3.53 -13.94 -14.53
CA PRO A 204 4.81 -14.53 -14.95
C PRO A 204 6.02 -13.61 -14.74
N ARG A 205 5.84 -12.29 -14.83
CA ARG A 205 6.93 -11.33 -14.58
C ARG A 205 7.32 -11.30 -13.11
N GLN A 206 6.36 -11.26 -12.20
CA GLN A 206 6.57 -11.26 -10.76
C GLN A 206 7.16 -12.60 -10.29
N ALA A 207 6.64 -13.70 -10.82
CA ALA A 207 7.17 -15.04 -10.55
C ALA A 207 8.64 -15.16 -10.99
N LYS A 208 8.98 -14.67 -12.18
CA LYS A 208 10.35 -14.63 -12.68
C LYS A 208 11.26 -13.74 -11.84
N ALA A 209 10.80 -12.55 -11.46
CA ALA A 209 11.54 -11.65 -10.59
C ALA A 209 11.77 -12.24 -9.19
N ARG A 210 10.77 -12.96 -8.65
CA ARG A 210 10.91 -13.65 -7.36
C ARG A 210 11.86 -14.84 -7.44
N ARG A 211 11.79 -15.65 -8.50
CA ARG A 211 12.76 -16.73 -8.78
C ARG A 211 14.19 -16.17 -8.86
N HIS A 212 14.39 -15.06 -9.59
CA HIS A 212 15.68 -14.37 -9.64
C HIS A 212 16.18 -14.00 -8.24
N THR A 213 15.30 -13.46 -7.37
CA THR A 213 15.67 -13.13 -5.99
C THR A 213 16.11 -14.36 -5.20
N VAL A 214 15.40 -15.49 -5.31
CA VAL A 214 15.79 -16.76 -4.66
C VAL A 214 17.16 -17.21 -5.15
N LEU A 215 17.35 -17.33 -6.47
CA LEU A 215 18.61 -17.76 -7.08
C LEU A 215 19.77 -16.83 -6.72
N LYS A 216 19.54 -15.50 -6.72
CA LYS A 216 20.55 -14.55 -6.29
C LYS A 216 20.93 -14.72 -4.83
N THR A 217 19.97 -14.99 -3.98
CA THR A 217 20.23 -15.28 -2.55
C THR A 217 21.06 -16.53 -2.38
N MET A 218 20.75 -17.61 -3.12
CA MET A 218 21.54 -18.85 -3.13
C MET A 218 22.98 -18.60 -3.63
N LEU A 219 23.14 -17.79 -4.68
CA LEU A 219 24.47 -17.41 -5.19
C LEU A 219 25.26 -16.59 -4.16
N ASP A 220 24.62 -15.62 -3.52
CA ASP A 220 25.26 -14.74 -2.52
C ASP A 220 25.64 -15.53 -1.23
N GLN A 221 25.01 -16.69 -0.98
CA GLN A 221 25.34 -17.61 0.13
C GLN A 221 26.36 -18.68 -0.28
N GLY A 222 26.64 -18.83 -1.57
CA GLY A 222 27.56 -19.82 -2.08
C GLY A 222 26.96 -21.22 -2.29
N ASP A 223 25.62 -21.35 -2.22
CA ASP A 223 24.89 -22.60 -2.44
C ASP A 223 24.91 -23.03 -3.91
N ILE A 224 25.07 -22.10 -4.83
CA ILE A 224 25.17 -22.32 -6.27
C ILE A 224 26.28 -21.49 -6.90
N THR A 225 26.78 -21.93 -8.04
CA THR A 225 27.80 -21.25 -8.84
C THR A 225 27.15 -20.15 -9.73
N ARG A 226 27.98 -19.24 -10.27
CA ARG A 226 27.52 -18.25 -11.26
C ARG A 226 26.95 -18.87 -12.53
N ALA A 227 27.49 -20.01 -12.96
CA ALA A 227 26.98 -20.72 -14.13
C ALA A 227 25.60 -21.32 -13.88
N GLU A 228 25.41 -22.00 -12.74
CA GLU A 228 24.08 -22.51 -12.33
C GLU A 228 23.04 -21.39 -12.15
N PHE A 229 23.44 -20.30 -11.52
CA PHE A 229 22.57 -19.10 -11.41
C PHE A 229 22.11 -18.64 -12.78
N TRP A 230 23.04 -18.44 -13.74
CA TRP A 230 22.72 -17.95 -15.06
C TRP A 230 21.75 -18.88 -15.80
N HIS A 231 22.04 -20.19 -15.80
CA HIS A 231 21.19 -21.20 -16.44
C HIS A 231 19.79 -21.26 -15.81
N ALA A 232 19.69 -21.25 -14.48
CA ALA A 232 18.42 -21.33 -13.76
C ALA A 232 17.57 -20.06 -13.91
N ASP A 233 18.19 -18.87 -13.94
CA ASP A 233 17.50 -17.60 -14.09
C ASP A 233 16.90 -17.43 -15.49
N HIS A 234 17.54 -17.99 -16.53
CA HIS A 234 17.08 -17.95 -17.91
C HIS A 234 16.14 -19.10 -18.30
N ALA A 235 15.97 -20.09 -17.42
CA ALA A 235 15.05 -21.19 -17.66
C ALA A 235 13.59 -20.71 -17.87
N PRO A 236 12.79 -21.36 -18.73
CA PRO A 236 11.40 -21.01 -18.92
C PRO A 236 10.59 -21.20 -17.64
N LEU A 237 9.46 -20.51 -17.54
CA LEU A 237 8.43 -20.78 -16.54
C LEU A 237 7.58 -21.97 -17.00
N PRO A 238 6.87 -22.66 -16.08
CA PRO A 238 5.91 -23.69 -16.45
C PRO A 238 4.84 -23.13 -17.37
N ASP A 239 4.40 -23.92 -18.33
CA ASP A 239 3.32 -23.56 -19.26
C ASP A 239 2.00 -23.42 -18.50
N PRO A 240 1.35 -22.25 -18.49
CA PRO A 240 0.10 -22.03 -17.76
C PRO A 240 -1.01 -23.03 -18.13
N ALA A 241 -1.09 -23.45 -19.41
CA ALA A 241 -2.09 -24.40 -19.88
C ALA A 241 -1.90 -25.83 -19.31
N LYS A 242 -0.71 -26.13 -18.79
CA LYS A 242 -0.39 -27.43 -18.21
C LYS A 242 -0.50 -27.47 -16.69
N ILE A 243 -0.65 -26.31 -16.02
CA ILE A 243 -0.82 -26.28 -14.57
C ILE A 243 -2.15 -26.91 -14.19
N ARG A 244 -2.11 -28.10 -13.58
CA ARG A 244 -3.30 -28.88 -13.24
C ARG A 244 -3.72 -28.65 -11.80
N LEU A 245 -4.95 -28.16 -11.64
CA LEU A 245 -5.55 -27.92 -10.33
C LEU A 245 -6.03 -29.20 -9.69
N PRO A 246 -5.75 -29.44 -8.39
CA PRO A 246 -6.31 -30.58 -7.69
C PRO A 246 -7.81 -30.40 -7.40
N GLY A 247 -8.64 -31.36 -7.83
CA GLY A 247 -10.05 -31.46 -7.48
C GLY A 247 -11.04 -30.87 -8.48
N THR A 248 -12.33 -31.17 -8.28
CA THR A 248 -13.46 -30.60 -9.04
C THR A 248 -13.77 -29.20 -8.54
N GLN A 249 -13.92 -28.27 -9.50
CA GLN A 249 -14.33 -26.89 -9.17
C GLN A 249 -15.84 -26.88 -8.83
N GLY A 250 -16.15 -26.29 -7.67
CA GLY A 250 -17.54 -26.03 -7.28
C GLY A 250 -18.14 -24.83 -8.03
N PRO A 251 -19.41 -24.49 -7.77
CA PRO A 251 -20.15 -23.46 -8.51
C PRO A 251 -19.66 -22.03 -8.29
N ALA A 252 -18.80 -21.78 -7.27
CA ALA A 252 -18.26 -20.46 -6.97
C ALA A 252 -16.77 -20.57 -6.56
N PRO A 253 -15.87 -20.94 -7.51
CA PRO A 253 -14.49 -21.32 -7.16
C PRO A 253 -13.66 -20.18 -6.57
N TYR A 254 -13.77 -18.95 -7.06
CA TYR A 254 -13.07 -17.78 -6.50
C TYR A 254 -13.48 -17.49 -5.07
N PHE A 255 -14.78 -17.48 -4.79
CA PHE A 255 -15.30 -17.29 -3.43
C PHE A 255 -14.89 -18.45 -2.51
N THR A 256 -15.00 -19.68 -2.98
CA THR A 256 -14.61 -20.87 -2.23
C THR A 256 -13.12 -20.83 -1.86
N ASN A 257 -12.26 -20.39 -2.79
CA ASN A 257 -10.83 -20.24 -2.53
C ASN A 257 -10.54 -19.13 -1.51
N TYR A 258 -11.24 -18.00 -1.60
CA TYR A 258 -11.18 -16.93 -0.61
C TYR A 258 -11.56 -17.41 0.79
N VAL A 259 -12.70 -18.10 0.95
CA VAL A 259 -13.14 -18.69 2.21
C VAL A 259 -12.14 -19.72 2.73
N LYS A 260 -11.63 -20.60 1.85
CA LYS A 260 -10.63 -21.60 2.20
C LYS A 260 -9.38 -20.93 2.78
N GLN A 261 -8.90 -19.84 2.19
CA GLN A 261 -7.73 -19.11 2.69
C GLN A 261 -7.99 -18.51 4.07
N GLN A 262 -9.14 -17.85 4.29
CA GLN A 262 -9.52 -17.34 5.60
C GLN A 262 -9.58 -18.44 6.68
N LEU A 263 -10.09 -19.62 6.32
CA LEU A 263 -10.12 -20.76 7.23
C LEU A 263 -8.70 -21.25 7.58
N ILE A 264 -7.81 -21.31 6.57
CA ILE A 264 -6.43 -21.74 6.78
C ILE A 264 -5.67 -20.75 7.67
N ASP A 265 -5.83 -19.46 7.40
CA ASP A 265 -5.22 -18.40 8.21
C ASP A 265 -5.73 -18.42 9.66
N THR A 266 -6.99 -18.83 9.86
CA THR A 266 -7.63 -18.85 11.18
C THR A 266 -7.41 -20.16 11.94
N TYR A 267 -7.51 -21.30 11.28
CA TYR A 267 -7.56 -22.62 11.94
C TYR A 267 -6.35 -23.49 11.60
N GLY A 268 -5.50 -23.09 10.68
CA GLY A 268 -4.37 -23.86 10.17
C GLY A 268 -4.77 -24.93 9.17
N THR A 269 -3.86 -25.24 8.23
CA THR A 269 -4.10 -26.17 7.10
C THR A 269 -4.60 -27.54 7.56
N ALA A 270 -3.96 -28.08 8.58
CA ALA A 270 -4.26 -29.42 9.07
C ALA A 270 -5.71 -29.58 9.56
N ARG A 271 -6.22 -28.58 10.31
CA ARG A 271 -7.60 -28.58 10.82
C ARG A 271 -8.62 -28.34 9.71
N VAL A 272 -8.25 -27.50 8.74
CA VAL A 272 -9.12 -27.16 7.60
C VAL A 272 -9.35 -28.37 6.70
N PHE A 273 -8.31 -29.15 6.39
CA PHE A 273 -8.44 -30.30 5.49
C PHE A 273 -8.82 -31.61 6.18
N GLY A 274 -8.37 -31.81 7.43
CA GLY A 274 -8.54 -33.09 8.13
C GLY A 274 -9.32 -33.02 9.44
N GLY A 275 -9.75 -31.84 9.87
CA GLY A 275 -10.43 -31.64 11.16
C GLY A 275 -11.94 -31.81 11.12
N GLY A 276 -12.53 -32.20 10.00
CA GLY A 276 -13.99 -32.44 9.89
C GLY A 276 -14.82 -31.15 10.05
N LEU A 277 -14.30 -30.00 9.64
CA LEU A 277 -15.00 -28.71 9.74
C LEU A 277 -16.26 -28.71 8.87
N ARG A 278 -17.34 -28.19 9.39
CA ARG A 278 -18.55 -27.85 8.64
C ARG A 278 -18.68 -26.33 8.61
N VAL A 279 -18.43 -25.74 7.44
CA VAL A 279 -18.40 -24.30 7.25
C VAL A 279 -19.58 -23.86 6.41
N ARG A 280 -20.46 -23.04 6.97
CA ARG A 280 -21.55 -22.41 6.22
C ARG A 280 -21.12 -21.02 5.82
N THR A 281 -21.23 -20.69 4.54
CA THR A 281 -20.87 -19.40 3.98
C THR A 281 -22.09 -18.55 3.66
N SER A 282 -21.84 -17.28 3.32
CA SER A 282 -22.88 -16.30 3.02
C SER A 282 -23.28 -16.28 1.54
N ILE A 283 -22.52 -16.94 0.63
CA ILE A 283 -22.75 -16.83 -0.79
C ILE A 283 -24.12 -17.36 -1.20
N ASP A 284 -24.84 -16.61 -2.00
CA ASP A 284 -26.06 -17.03 -2.68
C ASP A 284 -25.70 -17.46 -4.11
N LEU A 285 -25.89 -18.75 -4.40
CA LEU A 285 -25.53 -19.30 -5.71
C LEU A 285 -26.42 -18.77 -6.85
N GLY A 286 -27.64 -18.33 -6.51
CA GLY A 286 -28.51 -17.67 -7.46
C GLY A 286 -28.01 -16.28 -7.84
N LEU A 287 -27.55 -15.49 -6.87
CA LEU A 287 -26.92 -14.18 -7.09
C LEU A 287 -25.53 -14.32 -7.73
N GLN A 288 -24.80 -15.37 -7.40
CA GLN A 288 -23.53 -15.69 -8.06
C GLN A 288 -23.69 -15.95 -9.55
N GLU A 289 -24.75 -16.68 -9.94
CA GLU A 289 -25.06 -16.90 -11.34
C GLU A 289 -25.52 -15.61 -12.06
N VAL A 290 -26.31 -14.78 -11.38
CA VAL A 290 -26.69 -13.45 -11.88
C VAL A 290 -25.44 -12.57 -12.13
N ALA A 291 -24.46 -12.61 -11.24
CA ALA A 291 -23.19 -11.87 -11.42
C ALA A 291 -22.43 -12.35 -12.67
N ARG A 292 -22.34 -13.68 -12.85
CA ARG A 292 -21.70 -14.26 -14.03
C ARG A 292 -22.40 -13.84 -15.32
N GLN A 293 -23.75 -13.89 -15.35
CA GLN A 293 -24.56 -13.51 -16.49
C GLN A 293 -24.46 -12.02 -16.81
N ALA A 294 -24.47 -11.16 -15.78
CA ALA A 294 -24.31 -9.71 -15.96
C ALA A 294 -22.96 -9.34 -16.60
N VAL A 295 -21.88 -10.00 -16.16
CA VAL A 295 -20.56 -9.81 -16.77
C VAL A 295 -20.51 -10.35 -18.18
N ALA A 296 -20.98 -11.59 -18.41
CA ALA A 296 -20.95 -12.24 -19.73
C ALA A 296 -21.78 -11.48 -20.78
N LYS A 297 -22.89 -10.85 -20.38
CA LYS A 297 -23.72 -10.01 -21.26
C LYS A 297 -22.96 -8.82 -21.85
N TRP A 298 -22.13 -8.16 -21.04
CA TRP A 298 -21.48 -6.91 -21.45
C TRP A 298 -20.02 -7.08 -21.88
N LEU A 299 -19.39 -8.18 -21.49
CA LEU A 299 -18.00 -8.52 -21.84
C LEU A 299 -17.95 -9.96 -22.42
N PRO A 300 -18.54 -10.20 -23.59
CA PRO A 300 -18.59 -11.55 -24.17
C PRO A 300 -17.26 -12.01 -24.79
N ASP A 301 -16.35 -11.09 -25.13
CA ASP A 301 -15.06 -11.41 -25.75
C ASP A 301 -14.05 -11.90 -24.73
N ASP A 302 -13.57 -13.13 -24.88
CA ASP A 302 -12.57 -13.74 -23.98
C ASP A 302 -11.19 -13.06 -24.05
N ASN A 303 -10.85 -12.42 -25.17
CA ASN A 303 -9.61 -11.67 -25.36
C ASN A 303 -9.75 -10.19 -24.97
N GLY A 304 -10.98 -9.75 -24.68
CA GLY A 304 -11.30 -8.40 -24.25
C GLY A 304 -11.00 -8.13 -22.76
N PRO A 305 -11.40 -6.96 -22.25
CA PRO A 305 -11.28 -6.65 -20.84
C PRO A 305 -12.09 -7.62 -19.98
N SER A 306 -11.59 -7.94 -18.79
CA SER A 306 -12.27 -8.74 -17.78
C SER A 306 -12.97 -7.85 -16.76
N ALA A 307 -13.74 -8.47 -15.86
CA ALA A 307 -14.37 -7.77 -14.74
C ALA A 307 -14.14 -8.50 -13.41
N ALA A 308 -14.32 -7.75 -12.32
CA ALA A 308 -14.61 -8.29 -11.01
C ALA A 308 -15.88 -7.64 -10.47
N LEU A 309 -16.70 -8.43 -9.77
CA LEU A 309 -17.94 -7.96 -9.14
C LEU A 309 -18.05 -8.56 -7.74
N VAL A 310 -18.36 -7.70 -6.76
CA VAL A 310 -18.67 -8.12 -5.39
C VAL A 310 -19.97 -7.48 -4.95
N ALA A 311 -20.86 -8.29 -4.37
CA ALA A 311 -22.13 -7.85 -3.80
C ALA A 311 -22.19 -8.16 -2.31
N ILE A 312 -22.55 -7.16 -1.49
CA ILE A 312 -22.63 -7.24 -0.02
C ILE A 312 -24.01 -6.78 0.44
N ASP A 313 -24.62 -7.52 1.37
CA ASP A 313 -25.80 -7.04 2.12
C ASP A 313 -25.31 -6.01 3.17
N PRO A 314 -25.70 -4.73 3.07
CA PRO A 314 -25.21 -3.69 3.97
C PRO A 314 -25.59 -3.92 5.42
N ARG A 315 -26.76 -4.52 5.67
CA ARG A 315 -27.38 -4.63 7.01
C ARG A 315 -26.63 -5.58 7.93
N ASP A 316 -25.96 -6.59 7.35
CA ASP A 316 -25.27 -7.61 8.14
C ASP A 316 -23.88 -8.01 7.60
N GLY A 317 -23.38 -7.31 6.57
CA GLY A 317 -22.03 -7.47 6.02
C GLY A 317 -21.78 -8.77 5.25
N ARG A 318 -22.83 -9.53 4.88
CA ARG A 318 -22.69 -10.78 4.12
C ARG A 318 -22.23 -10.55 2.69
N VAL A 319 -21.20 -11.27 2.28
CA VAL A 319 -20.80 -11.35 0.86
C VAL A 319 -21.73 -12.31 0.13
N LEU A 320 -22.62 -11.78 -0.71
CA LEU A 320 -23.68 -12.55 -1.37
C LEU A 320 -23.25 -13.07 -2.74
N ALA A 321 -22.41 -12.34 -3.48
CA ALA A 321 -21.81 -12.78 -4.73
C ALA A 321 -20.38 -12.27 -4.87
N MET A 322 -19.52 -13.05 -5.53
CA MET A 322 -18.12 -12.70 -5.81
C MET A 322 -17.70 -13.28 -7.16
N TYR A 323 -17.61 -12.44 -8.17
CA TYR A 323 -17.05 -12.76 -9.47
C TYR A 323 -15.60 -12.27 -9.52
N GLY A 324 -14.64 -13.17 -9.49
CA GLY A 324 -13.21 -12.86 -9.40
C GLY A 324 -12.44 -13.02 -10.71
N GLY A 325 -13.12 -13.37 -11.81
CA GLY A 325 -12.51 -13.60 -13.11
C GLY A 325 -13.35 -14.55 -13.97
N ARG A 326 -13.00 -14.68 -15.27
CA ARG A 326 -13.77 -15.48 -16.24
C ARG A 326 -13.64 -16.98 -15.99
N ASN A 327 -12.42 -17.46 -15.87
CA ASN A 327 -12.10 -18.89 -15.80
C ASN A 327 -11.11 -19.19 -14.70
N PHE A 328 -11.59 -19.84 -13.65
CA PHE A 328 -10.76 -20.23 -12.50
C PHE A 328 -9.73 -21.30 -12.85
N SER A 329 -9.98 -22.11 -13.89
CA SER A 329 -9.01 -23.12 -14.36
C SER A 329 -7.79 -22.50 -15.04
N GLU A 330 -7.97 -21.34 -15.68
CA GLU A 330 -6.91 -20.62 -16.37
C GLU A 330 -6.16 -19.70 -15.42
N SER A 331 -6.89 -19.06 -14.48
CA SER A 331 -6.30 -18.18 -13.50
C SER A 331 -7.05 -18.27 -12.16
N GLN A 332 -6.33 -18.66 -11.10
CA GLN A 332 -6.85 -18.63 -9.72
C GLN A 332 -6.69 -17.25 -9.06
N PHE A 333 -6.06 -16.31 -9.74
CA PHE A 333 -5.93 -14.95 -9.24
C PHE A 333 -7.31 -14.31 -9.13
N ASN A 334 -7.76 -14.13 -7.88
CA ASN A 334 -9.08 -13.57 -7.60
C ASN A 334 -9.05 -12.05 -7.71
N LEU A 335 -9.45 -11.52 -8.87
CA LEU A 335 -9.49 -10.07 -9.12
C LEU A 335 -10.35 -9.32 -8.10
N ALA A 336 -11.35 -9.98 -7.50
CA ALA A 336 -12.24 -9.37 -6.52
C ALA A 336 -11.56 -9.08 -5.17
N VAL A 337 -10.50 -9.82 -4.83
CA VAL A 337 -9.84 -9.77 -3.51
C VAL A 337 -8.35 -9.43 -3.63
N GLN A 338 -7.68 -9.95 -4.67
CA GLN A 338 -6.22 -9.84 -4.86
C GLN A 338 -5.85 -8.81 -5.93
N GLY A 339 -6.83 -8.41 -6.76
CA GLY A 339 -6.65 -7.41 -7.81
C GLY A 339 -6.58 -6.00 -7.22
N GLU A 340 -5.40 -5.61 -6.76
CA GLU A 340 -5.16 -4.22 -6.34
C GLU A 340 -5.11 -3.31 -7.57
N ARG A 341 -6.15 -2.48 -7.74
CA ARG A 341 -6.36 -1.60 -8.88
C ARG A 341 -6.68 -0.18 -8.43
N GLN A 342 -6.25 0.81 -9.20
CA GLN A 342 -6.53 2.20 -8.88
C GLN A 342 -8.03 2.49 -9.06
N PRO A 343 -8.75 2.93 -8.00
CA PRO A 343 -10.20 3.16 -8.07
C PRO A 343 -10.57 4.46 -8.81
N GLY A 344 -9.61 5.32 -9.10
CA GLY A 344 -9.89 6.62 -9.69
C GLY A 344 -10.89 7.41 -8.85
N SER A 345 -11.78 8.12 -9.50
CA SER A 345 -12.81 8.95 -8.83
C SER A 345 -13.79 8.19 -7.94
N ALA A 346 -13.83 6.85 -7.96
CA ALA A 346 -14.62 6.09 -7.00
C ALA A 346 -14.10 6.21 -5.55
N PHE A 347 -12.91 6.79 -5.35
CA PHE A 347 -12.35 7.08 -4.02
C PHE A 347 -12.83 8.42 -3.43
N LYS A 348 -13.40 9.32 -4.22
CA LYS A 348 -13.85 10.66 -3.79
C LYS A 348 -14.84 10.65 -2.62
N PRO A 349 -15.80 9.71 -2.51
CA PRO A 349 -16.73 9.68 -1.37
C PRO A 349 -16.04 9.55 -0.01
N PHE A 350 -14.83 9.01 0.06
CA PHE A 350 -14.07 8.93 1.32
C PHE A 350 -13.54 10.30 1.77
N ALA A 351 -13.18 11.17 0.83
CA ALA A 351 -12.83 12.56 1.14
C ALA A 351 -14.07 13.38 1.51
N LEU A 352 -15.20 13.14 0.86
CA LEU A 352 -16.48 13.73 1.22
C LEU A 352 -16.91 13.34 2.64
N ALA A 353 -16.85 12.04 2.97
CA ALA A 353 -17.14 11.54 4.30
C ALA A 353 -16.20 12.13 5.38
N ALA A 354 -14.91 12.27 5.07
CA ALA A 354 -13.95 12.90 5.96
C ALA A 354 -14.28 14.41 6.18
N ALA A 355 -14.71 15.10 5.13
CA ALA A 355 -15.10 16.51 5.22
C ALA A 355 -16.34 16.72 6.09
N LEU A 356 -17.37 15.89 5.91
CA LEU A 356 -18.60 15.93 6.72
C LEU A 356 -18.29 15.61 8.18
N ALA A 357 -17.48 14.60 8.46
CA ALA A 357 -17.05 14.26 9.82
C ALA A 357 -16.25 15.39 10.51
N GLU A 358 -15.56 16.26 9.74
CA GLU A 358 -14.94 17.50 10.24
C GLU A 358 -15.93 18.68 10.31
N GLY A 359 -17.20 18.48 9.94
CA GLY A 359 -18.26 19.47 9.98
C GLY A 359 -18.31 20.41 8.77
N ILE A 360 -17.61 20.11 7.68
CA ILE A 360 -17.64 20.91 6.45
C ILE A 360 -18.97 20.68 5.73
N SER A 361 -19.72 21.76 5.51
CA SER A 361 -21.00 21.70 4.79
C SER A 361 -20.80 21.36 3.30
N PRO A 362 -21.64 20.51 2.70
CA PRO A 362 -21.61 20.22 1.27
C PRO A 362 -21.88 21.44 0.39
N THR A 363 -22.47 22.51 0.94
CA THR A 363 -22.67 23.79 0.25
C THR A 363 -21.40 24.66 0.21
N THR A 364 -20.28 24.22 0.79
CA THR A 364 -18.98 24.89 0.64
C THR A 364 -18.60 24.91 -0.83
N THR A 365 -18.27 26.10 -1.35
CA THR A 365 -17.93 26.27 -2.77
C THR A 365 -16.43 26.29 -3.02
N PHE A 366 -16.03 25.70 -4.13
CA PHE A 366 -14.66 25.65 -4.63
C PHE A 366 -14.60 26.09 -6.10
N VAL A 367 -13.42 26.39 -6.57
CA VAL A 367 -13.21 26.74 -7.99
C VAL A 367 -13.01 25.44 -8.79
N SER A 368 -13.92 25.19 -9.74
CA SER A 368 -13.75 24.15 -10.77
C SER A 368 -12.93 24.76 -11.92
N GLY A 369 -11.78 24.17 -12.21
CA GLY A 369 -10.83 24.62 -13.23
C GLY A 369 -9.40 24.28 -12.82
N PRO A 370 -8.39 24.47 -13.68
CA PRO A 370 -7.02 24.09 -13.37
C PRO A 370 -6.53 24.71 -12.06
N VAL A 371 -6.11 23.88 -11.11
CA VAL A 371 -5.56 24.33 -9.84
C VAL A 371 -4.13 23.85 -9.64
N THR A 372 -3.35 24.62 -8.88
CA THR A 372 -2.00 24.26 -8.47
C THR A 372 -1.88 24.31 -6.96
N ILE A 373 -1.59 23.18 -6.36
CA ILE A 373 -1.47 23.01 -4.90
C ILE A 373 0.02 22.81 -4.56
N SER A 374 0.53 23.58 -3.61
CA SER A 374 1.92 23.44 -3.14
C SER A 374 2.01 22.40 -2.03
N ILE A 375 2.76 21.33 -2.28
CA ILE A 375 2.93 20.20 -1.36
C ILE A 375 4.42 20.10 -1.00
N GLY A 376 4.79 20.55 0.20
CA GLY A 376 6.19 20.46 0.64
C GLY A 376 7.18 21.14 -0.30
N GLY A 377 6.77 22.24 -0.94
CA GLY A 377 7.58 23.00 -1.90
C GLY A 377 7.56 22.44 -3.34
N ARG A 378 6.80 21.38 -3.60
CA ARG A 378 6.52 20.87 -4.96
C ARG A 378 5.13 21.31 -5.40
N LEU A 379 5.00 21.66 -6.67
CA LEU A 379 3.73 22.08 -7.26
C LEU A 379 3.01 20.88 -7.85
N TRP A 380 1.80 20.59 -7.36
CA TRP A 380 0.89 19.61 -7.91
C TRP A 380 -0.17 20.33 -8.74
N ARG A 381 -0.18 20.06 -10.05
CA ARG A 381 -1.16 20.64 -10.99
C ARG A 381 -2.26 19.62 -11.22
N VAL A 382 -3.51 20.04 -11.05
CA VAL A 382 -4.71 19.21 -11.24
C VAL A 382 -5.64 19.90 -12.22
N HIS A 383 -6.22 19.11 -13.11
CA HIS A 383 -7.23 19.54 -14.09
C HIS A 383 -8.35 18.50 -14.15
N ASN A 384 -9.48 18.94 -14.63
CA ASN A 384 -10.63 18.08 -14.84
C ASN A 384 -10.47 17.27 -16.12
N TYR A 385 -11.28 16.20 -16.21
CA TYR A 385 -11.40 15.39 -17.40
C TYR A 385 -11.79 16.28 -18.60
N GLU A 386 -11.13 16.09 -19.74
CA GLU A 386 -11.32 16.89 -20.97
C GLU A 386 -11.24 18.42 -20.77
N GLY A 387 -10.62 18.91 -19.71
CA GLY A 387 -10.46 20.31 -19.42
C GLY A 387 -11.74 21.04 -18.98
N ALA A 388 -12.75 20.30 -18.49
CA ALA A 388 -14.00 20.86 -18.01
C ALA A 388 -13.76 21.92 -16.91
N ASN A 389 -14.52 23.02 -17.00
CA ASN A 389 -14.49 24.13 -16.05
C ASN A 389 -15.91 24.61 -15.79
N LEU A 390 -16.38 24.40 -14.55
CA LEU A 390 -17.74 24.76 -14.12
C LEU A 390 -17.78 26.05 -13.30
N GLY A 391 -16.65 26.76 -13.18
CA GLY A 391 -16.57 27.97 -12.36
C GLY A 391 -16.58 27.66 -10.86
N ARG A 392 -17.33 28.43 -10.08
CA ARG A 392 -17.46 28.19 -8.64
C ARG A 392 -18.67 27.29 -8.38
N ILE A 393 -18.40 26.10 -7.86
CA ILE A 393 -19.41 25.05 -7.59
C ILE A 393 -19.27 24.51 -6.15
N ASP A 394 -20.34 23.94 -5.63
CA ASP A 394 -20.38 23.25 -4.34
C ASP A 394 -19.96 21.78 -4.44
N LEU A 395 -19.93 21.08 -3.30
CA LEU A 395 -19.54 19.66 -3.26
C LEU A 395 -20.61 18.74 -3.87
N GLU A 396 -21.89 19.14 -3.89
CA GLU A 396 -22.95 18.37 -4.54
C GLU A 396 -22.72 18.32 -6.06
N THR A 397 -22.56 19.48 -6.68
CA THR A 397 -22.25 19.62 -8.11
C THR A 397 -20.91 18.92 -8.46
N ALA A 398 -19.88 19.13 -7.64
CA ALA A 398 -18.57 18.53 -7.82
C ALA A 398 -18.61 16.99 -7.75
N THR A 399 -19.47 16.42 -6.90
CA THR A 399 -19.66 14.97 -6.75
C THR A 399 -20.40 14.40 -7.98
N THR A 400 -21.48 15.07 -8.38
CA THR A 400 -22.32 14.70 -9.53
C THR A 400 -21.52 14.60 -10.83
N TYR A 401 -20.69 15.61 -11.13
CA TYR A 401 -19.85 15.66 -12.33
C TYR A 401 -18.43 15.14 -12.12
N SER A 402 -18.14 14.66 -10.90
CA SER A 402 -16.84 14.04 -10.58
C SER A 402 -15.65 15.01 -10.76
N ASP A 403 -15.77 16.26 -10.34
CA ASP A 403 -14.75 17.29 -10.49
C ASP A 403 -13.45 16.94 -9.74
N ASN A 404 -12.32 16.87 -10.45
CA ASN A 404 -11.03 16.54 -9.87
C ASN A 404 -10.43 17.70 -9.09
N THR A 405 -10.61 18.92 -9.61
CA THR A 405 -9.97 20.12 -9.09
C THR A 405 -10.59 20.55 -7.76
N VAL A 406 -11.90 20.42 -7.62
CA VAL A 406 -12.62 20.64 -6.35
C VAL A 406 -12.18 19.59 -5.32
N TYR A 407 -12.14 18.31 -5.68
CA TYR A 407 -11.72 17.26 -4.76
C TYR A 407 -10.23 17.31 -4.38
N ALA A 408 -9.37 17.84 -5.25
CA ALA A 408 -7.99 18.15 -4.89
C ALA A 408 -7.90 19.27 -3.82
N GLN A 409 -8.71 20.33 -3.97
CA GLN A 409 -8.82 21.41 -2.98
C GLN A 409 -9.43 20.91 -1.65
N LEU A 410 -10.44 20.03 -1.73
CA LEU A 410 -11.02 19.37 -0.55
C LEU A 410 -9.98 18.49 0.16
N THR A 411 -9.16 17.75 -0.60
CA THR A 411 -8.08 16.93 -0.03
C THR A 411 -7.03 17.78 0.70
N ASP A 412 -6.71 18.96 0.16
CA ASP A 412 -5.82 19.89 0.84
C ASP A 412 -6.44 20.43 2.15
N LEU A 413 -7.76 20.58 2.17
CA LEU A 413 -8.52 21.02 3.36
C LEU A 413 -8.57 19.93 4.44
N VAL A 414 -9.09 18.73 4.12
CA VAL A 414 -9.25 17.63 5.11
C VAL A 414 -7.97 16.84 5.36
N ARG A 415 -6.93 17.05 4.60
CA ARG A 415 -5.62 16.39 4.59
C ARG A 415 -5.66 14.92 4.11
N PRO A 416 -4.68 14.51 3.29
CA PRO A 416 -4.67 13.18 2.66
C PRO A 416 -4.68 12.02 3.65
N ARG A 417 -4.03 12.20 4.82
CA ARG A 417 -3.99 11.15 5.87
C ARG A 417 -5.35 10.94 6.52
N THR A 418 -6.16 11.99 6.68
CA THR A 418 -7.53 11.90 7.19
C THR A 418 -8.41 11.14 6.19
N VAL A 419 -8.28 11.42 4.88
CA VAL A 419 -8.99 10.66 3.84
C VAL A 419 -8.61 9.18 3.87
N ALA A 420 -7.32 8.86 3.94
CA ALA A 420 -6.85 7.47 4.04
C ALA A 420 -7.33 6.79 5.33
N GLN A 421 -7.40 7.51 6.44
CA GLN A 421 -7.94 6.98 7.70
C GLN A 421 -9.45 6.74 7.60
N MET A 422 -10.21 7.66 7.01
CA MET A 422 -11.65 7.48 6.77
C MET A 422 -11.90 6.24 5.89
N ALA A 423 -11.17 6.06 4.80
CA ALA A 423 -11.26 4.89 3.95
C ALA A 423 -11.00 3.57 4.73
N ARG A 424 -9.98 3.54 5.61
CA ARG A 424 -9.73 2.39 6.49
C ARG A 424 -10.87 2.14 7.46
N ASN A 425 -11.40 3.17 8.07
CA ASN A 425 -12.52 3.05 9.01
C ASN A 425 -13.76 2.49 8.31
N LEU A 426 -14.01 2.92 7.07
CA LEU A 426 -15.11 2.44 6.23
C LEU A 426 -14.92 0.99 5.74
N GLY A 427 -13.70 0.46 5.74
CA GLY A 427 -13.47 -0.97 5.43
C GLY A 427 -12.38 -1.29 4.43
N ILE A 428 -11.57 -0.32 3.96
CA ILE A 428 -10.39 -0.57 3.15
C ILE A 428 -9.28 -1.14 4.03
N LEU A 429 -8.79 -2.34 3.71
CA LEU A 429 -7.73 -3.04 4.46
C LEU A 429 -6.36 -2.89 3.80
N THR A 430 -6.32 -2.70 2.49
CA THR A 430 -5.08 -2.42 1.73
C THR A 430 -4.37 -1.20 2.33
N PRO A 431 -3.05 -1.29 2.59
CA PRO A 431 -2.30 -0.21 3.20
C PRO A 431 -2.29 1.05 2.34
N LEU A 432 -2.89 2.12 2.83
CA LEU A 432 -2.90 3.44 2.19
C LEU A 432 -1.84 4.34 2.82
N LYS A 433 -0.99 4.94 1.99
CA LYS A 433 0.08 5.87 2.41
C LYS A 433 -0.43 7.30 2.66
N GLY A 434 -1.59 7.63 2.09
CA GLY A 434 -2.20 8.95 2.19
C GLY A 434 -1.42 10.02 1.41
N TYR A 435 -1.11 9.74 0.15
CA TYR A 435 -0.60 10.75 -0.78
C TYR A 435 -1.71 11.73 -1.18
N PHE A 436 -1.34 12.90 -1.67
CA PHE A 436 -2.34 13.90 -2.12
C PHE A 436 -3.23 13.39 -3.27
N SER A 437 -2.76 12.44 -4.05
CA SER A 437 -3.54 11.77 -5.09
C SER A 437 -4.54 10.72 -4.57
N VAL A 438 -4.58 10.43 -3.26
CA VAL A 438 -5.44 9.39 -2.67
C VAL A 438 -6.91 9.60 -3.00
N THR A 439 -7.41 10.83 -2.90
CA THR A 439 -8.81 11.17 -3.22
C THR A 439 -9.17 10.99 -4.68
N LEU A 440 -8.19 11.14 -5.58
CA LEU A 440 -8.36 10.88 -7.00
C LEU A 440 -8.09 9.41 -7.36
N GLY A 441 -7.93 8.54 -6.34
CA GLY A 441 -7.73 7.12 -6.51
C GLY A 441 -6.33 6.72 -6.99
N GLY A 442 -5.32 7.49 -6.63
CA GLY A 442 -3.91 7.19 -6.99
C GLY A 442 -3.29 6.04 -6.18
N GLU A 443 -3.99 5.49 -5.19
CA GLU A 443 -3.56 4.33 -4.41
C GLU A 443 -4.51 3.15 -4.69
N ALA A 444 -3.93 1.97 -4.93
CA ALA A 444 -4.69 0.80 -5.36
C ALA A 444 -5.49 0.15 -4.22
N VAL A 445 -6.64 -0.43 -4.54
CA VAL A 445 -7.55 -1.16 -3.66
C VAL A 445 -8.21 -2.29 -4.44
N ASN A 446 -8.95 -3.18 -3.77
CA ASN A 446 -9.66 -4.27 -4.44
C ASN A 446 -11.20 -4.11 -4.39
N PRO A 447 -11.94 -4.80 -5.30
CA PRO A 447 -13.39 -4.70 -5.36
C PRO A 447 -14.14 -5.11 -4.09
N LEU A 448 -13.66 -6.09 -3.33
CA LEU A 448 -14.27 -6.49 -2.07
C LEU A 448 -14.25 -5.37 -1.03
N GLU A 449 -13.10 -4.70 -0.90
CA GLU A 449 -12.94 -3.56 0.01
C GLU A 449 -13.80 -2.37 -0.40
N MET A 450 -13.89 -2.09 -1.71
CA MET A 450 -14.75 -1.01 -2.21
C MET A 450 -16.23 -1.31 -1.98
N ALA A 451 -16.70 -2.54 -2.23
CA ALA A 451 -18.07 -2.94 -1.91
C ALA A 451 -18.36 -2.82 -0.41
N ARG A 452 -17.43 -3.24 0.44
CA ARG A 452 -17.53 -3.13 1.90
C ARG A 452 -17.59 -1.67 2.38
N ALA A 453 -16.73 -0.81 1.85
CA ALA A 453 -16.72 0.59 2.24
C ALA A 453 -18.01 1.33 1.84
N TYR A 454 -18.55 1.02 0.66
CA TYR A 454 -19.82 1.60 0.23
C TYR A 454 -21.03 0.97 0.94
N SER A 455 -20.95 -0.28 1.38
CA SER A 455 -21.99 -0.88 2.22
C SER A 455 -22.14 -0.16 3.57
N THR A 456 -21.06 0.46 4.06
CA THR A 456 -21.10 1.29 5.27
C THR A 456 -21.95 2.55 5.06
N PHE A 457 -21.88 3.20 3.89
CA PHE A 457 -22.78 4.32 3.55
C PHE A 457 -24.23 3.86 3.43
N ALA A 458 -24.45 2.69 2.80
CA ALA A 458 -25.78 2.11 2.64
C ALA A 458 -26.43 1.67 3.97
N ASN A 459 -25.64 1.50 5.01
CA ASN A 459 -26.06 1.06 6.36
C ASN A 459 -25.89 2.18 7.40
N ASP A 460 -26.31 3.39 7.06
CA ASP A 460 -26.35 4.54 7.95
C ASP A 460 -25.00 4.80 8.65
N GLY A 461 -23.90 4.66 7.93
CA GLY A 461 -22.55 4.88 8.47
C GLY A 461 -22.00 3.76 9.34
N LYS A 462 -22.69 2.64 9.46
CA LYS A 462 -22.28 1.49 10.30
C LYS A 462 -21.63 0.40 9.44
N ARG A 463 -20.32 0.20 9.61
CA ARG A 463 -19.63 -0.96 9.04
C ARG A 463 -19.95 -2.22 9.82
N VAL A 464 -20.30 -3.30 9.14
CA VAL A 464 -20.60 -4.57 9.78
C VAL A 464 -19.51 -5.61 9.50
N ASP A 465 -18.88 -6.07 10.56
CA ASP A 465 -17.86 -7.12 10.56
C ASP A 465 -18.42 -8.43 11.14
N GLY A 466 -17.61 -9.50 11.08
CA GLY A 466 -17.96 -10.77 11.71
C GLY A 466 -17.23 -11.00 13.02
N ALA A 467 -17.89 -11.49 14.05
CA ALA A 467 -17.29 -11.77 15.36
C ALA A 467 -16.19 -12.84 15.33
N LEU A 468 -16.18 -13.76 14.34
CA LEU A 468 -15.20 -14.86 14.27
C LEU A 468 -13.87 -14.48 13.62
N LEU A 469 -13.90 -13.58 12.63
CA LEU A 469 -12.74 -13.27 11.79
C LEU A 469 -12.24 -11.82 11.97
N GLY A 470 -12.82 -11.07 12.90
CA GLY A 470 -12.43 -9.71 13.20
C GLY A 470 -12.79 -8.74 12.07
N ASN A 471 -11.85 -7.88 11.69
CA ASN A 471 -12.04 -6.81 10.70
C ASN A 471 -12.09 -7.36 9.25
N GLU A 472 -13.08 -8.22 8.96
CA GLU A 472 -13.27 -8.85 7.65
C GLU A 472 -14.76 -8.88 7.30
N PRO A 473 -15.16 -8.78 6.03
CA PRO A 473 -16.56 -8.96 5.64
C PRO A 473 -17.04 -10.38 5.91
N ARG A 474 -18.33 -10.53 6.16
CA ARG A 474 -18.92 -11.81 6.58
C ARG A 474 -19.14 -12.75 5.40
N ALA A 475 -18.06 -13.38 4.92
CA ALA A 475 -18.12 -14.46 3.93
C ALA A 475 -18.45 -15.81 4.59
N ILE A 476 -18.09 -16.01 5.87
CA ILE A 476 -18.36 -17.21 6.66
C ILE A 476 -19.44 -16.91 7.69
N LEU A 477 -20.53 -17.70 7.71
CA LEU A 477 -21.63 -17.57 8.65
C LEU A 477 -21.44 -18.42 9.90
N SER A 478 -20.85 -19.61 9.75
CA SER A 478 -20.52 -20.46 10.90
C SER A 478 -19.41 -21.46 10.59
N VAL A 479 -18.68 -21.87 11.62
CA VAL A 479 -17.71 -22.97 11.59
C VAL A 479 -18.09 -23.96 12.69
N GLY A 480 -18.64 -25.10 12.32
CA GLY A 480 -19.26 -26.04 13.24
C GLY A 480 -20.39 -25.40 14.03
N LYS A 481 -20.28 -25.41 15.37
CA LYS A 481 -21.27 -24.78 16.28
C LYS A 481 -21.03 -23.28 16.51
N LYS A 482 -19.89 -22.72 16.05
CA LYS A 482 -19.56 -21.29 16.23
C LYS A 482 -20.23 -20.46 15.15
N VAL A 483 -21.14 -19.59 15.54
CA VAL A 483 -21.82 -18.65 14.64
C VAL A 483 -21.01 -17.37 14.55
N ASN A 484 -20.84 -16.86 13.32
CA ASN A 484 -20.21 -15.59 13.03
C ASN A 484 -21.28 -14.47 13.03
N VAL A 485 -21.64 -14.02 14.23
CA VAL A 485 -22.65 -12.95 14.38
C VAL A 485 -22.14 -11.62 13.79
N PRO A 486 -23.06 -10.80 13.23
CA PRO A 486 -22.71 -9.46 12.75
C PRO A 486 -22.36 -8.54 13.93
N VAL A 487 -21.30 -7.76 13.76
CA VAL A 487 -20.83 -6.75 14.73
C VAL A 487 -20.78 -5.40 14.03
N PRO A 488 -21.75 -4.51 14.29
CA PRO A 488 -21.73 -3.17 13.70
C PRO A 488 -20.70 -2.28 14.41
N HIS A 489 -20.03 -1.43 13.62
CA HIS A 489 -19.09 -0.42 14.06
C HIS A 489 -19.53 0.92 13.47
N GLU A 490 -19.86 1.88 14.30
CA GLU A 490 -20.18 3.22 13.87
C GLU A 490 -18.92 3.92 13.34
N VAL A 491 -18.98 4.39 12.10
CA VAL A 491 -17.88 5.07 11.40
C VAL A 491 -18.23 6.51 11.07
N LEU A 492 -19.47 6.74 10.69
CA LEU A 492 -20.06 8.05 10.41
C LEU A 492 -21.37 8.19 11.21
N SER A 493 -21.79 9.42 11.46
CA SER A 493 -23.16 9.66 11.93
C SER A 493 -24.18 9.24 10.85
N ASP A 494 -25.37 8.82 11.27
CA ASP A 494 -26.46 8.47 10.36
C ASP A 494 -26.73 9.61 9.37
N ASN A 495 -26.68 10.86 9.83
CA ASN A 495 -26.90 12.03 9.00
C ASN A 495 -25.76 12.27 7.99
N ASP A 496 -24.49 12.11 8.38
CA ASP A 496 -23.37 12.26 7.42
C ASP A 496 -23.45 11.20 6.34
N ALA A 497 -23.80 9.96 6.70
CA ALA A 497 -24.02 8.89 5.74
C ALA A 497 -25.19 9.19 4.79
N ALA A 498 -26.29 9.76 5.30
CA ALA A 498 -27.43 10.19 4.50
C ALA A 498 -27.06 11.35 3.54
N ILE A 499 -26.23 12.30 3.98
CA ILE A 499 -25.72 13.38 3.12
C ILE A 499 -24.82 12.79 2.01
N VAL A 500 -23.86 11.93 2.34
CA VAL A 500 -23.03 11.25 1.33
C VAL A 500 -23.91 10.51 0.32
N THR A 501 -24.90 9.76 0.81
CA THR A 501 -25.83 8.99 -0.02
C THR A 501 -26.61 9.91 -0.96
N ARG A 502 -27.14 11.04 -0.48
CA ARG A 502 -27.87 12.00 -1.32
C ARG A 502 -27.00 12.57 -2.45
N LEU A 503 -25.76 12.95 -2.12
CA LEU A 503 -24.82 13.45 -3.14
C LEU A 503 -24.47 12.37 -4.18
N LEU A 504 -24.36 11.12 -3.75
CA LEU A 504 -24.10 9.98 -4.64
C LEU A 504 -25.31 9.58 -5.49
N GLN A 505 -26.54 9.85 -5.04
CA GLN A 505 -27.74 9.73 -5.89
C GLN A 505 -27.68 10.68 -7.09
N GLY A 506 -27.24 11.94 -6.89
CA GLY A 506 -27.05 12.92 -7.96
C GLY A 506 -26.13 12.41 -9.08
N VAL A 507 -25.11 11.60 -8.76
CA VAL A 507 -24.23 10.96 -9.76
C VAL A 507 -25.01 10.03 -10.70
N VAL A 508 -26.02 9.32 -10.19
CA VAL A 508 -26.83 8.36 -10.96
C VAL A 508 -28.02 9.06 -11.60
N GLU A 509 -28.62 10.04 -10.95
CA GLU A 509 -29.77 10.80 -11.45
C GLU A 509 -29.41 11.67 -12.68
N SER A 510 -28.33 12.43 -12.61
CA SER A 510 -27.98 13.42 -13.64
C SER A 510 -26.49 13.46 -14.01
N GLY A 511 -25.63 12.77 -13.24
CA GLY A 511 -24.18 12.83 -13.36
C GLY A 511 -23.55 11.76 -14.24
N THR A 512 -22.31 11.40 -13.90
CA THR A 512 -21.46 10.48 -14.66
C THR A 512 -21.92 9.03 -14.60
N GLY A 513 -22.82 8.67 -13.68
CA GLY A 513 -23.31 7.31 -13.42
C GLY A 513 -24.71 7.00 -13.96
N ARG A 514 -25.33 7.83 -14.80
CA ARG A 514 -26.74 7.67 -15.27
C ARG A 514 -27.09 6.29 -15.83
N ARG A 515 -26.14 5.57 -16.43
CA ARG A 515 -26.37 4.21 -16.93
C ARG A 515 -26.59 3.17 -15.84
N ALA A 516 -26.30 3.50 -14.58
CA ALA A 516 -26.56 2.62 -13.43
C ALA A 516 -27.99 2.75 -12.86
N ALA A 517 -28.78 3.73 -13.32
CA ALA A 517 -30.17 3.89 -12.91
C ALA A 517 -30.99 2.66 -13.24
N LEU A 518 -31.78 2.16 -12.25
CA LEU A 518 -32.57 0.94 -12.39
C LEU A 518 -33.91 1.23 -13.08
N ALA A 519 -34.44 0.26 -13.85
CA ALA A 519 -35.62 0.48 -14.69
C ALA A 519 -36.91 0.67 -13.87
N ASP A 520 -36.97 0.17 -12.65
CA ASP A 520 -38.12 0.30 -11.74
C ASP A 520 -38.15 1.64 -10.97
N GLY A 521 -37.18 2.53 -11.22
CA GLY A 521 -37.11 3.85 -10.63
C GLY A 521 -36.70 3.93 -9.17
N ARG A 522 -36.33 2.80 -8.55
CA ARG A 522 -35.82 2.83 -7.15
C ARG A 522 -34.51 3.63 -7.04
N PRO A 523 -34.29 4.33 -5.93
CA PRO A 523 -33.11 5.16 -5.77
C PRO A 523 -31.83 4.33 -5.72
N VAL A 524 -30.80 4.80 -6.42
CA VAL A 524 -29.44 4.25 -6.45
C VAL A 524 -28.46 5.36 -6.10
N ALA A 525 -27.58 5.11 -5.16
CA ALA A 525 -26.44 5.96 -4.88
C ALA A 525 -25.16 5.26 -5.40
N GLY A 526 -24.25 6.02 -6.00
CA GLY A 526 -23.03 5.39 -6.53
C GLY A 526 -22.03 6.38 -7.11
N LYS A 527 -20.85 5.87 -7.46
CA LYS A 527 -19.75 6.67 -8.01
C LYS A 527 -19.01 5.93 -9.11
N THR A 528 -18.77 6.62 -10.20
CA THR A 528 -17.89 6.19 -11.28
C THR A 528 -16.42 6.41 -10.91
N GLY A 529 -15.55 5.52 -11.34
CA GLY A 529 -14.09 5.66 -11.30
C GLY A 529 -13.50 5.38 -12.66
N THR A 530 -12.54 6.18 -13.08
CA THR A 530 -11.78 5.97 -14.33
C THR A 530 -10.37 6.47 -14.06
N THR A 531 -9.37 5.66 -14.37
CA THR A 531 -7.96 6.05 -14.25
C THR A 531 -7.49 6.75 -15.52
N GLU A 532 -6.35 7.44 -15.42
CA GLU A 532 -5.68 8.02 -16.58
C GLU A 532 -5.46 6.95 -17.65
N ASN A 533 -5.63 7.32 -18.91
CA ASN A 533 -5.55 6.42 -20.07
C ASN A 533 -6.54 5.25 -20.06
N TYR A 534 -7.62 5.29 -19.28
CA TYR A 534 -8.67 4.26 -19.25
C TYR A 534 -8.15 2.84 -18.94
N GLY A 535 -7.13 2.72 -18.11
CA GLY A 535 -6.56 1.42 -17.74
C GLY A 535 -7.41 0.62 -16.76
N ASP A 536 -8.13 1.31 -15.86
CA ASP A 536 -9.10 0.75 -14.91
C ASP A 536 -10.40 1.56 -14.95
N ALA A 537 -11.53 0.89 -14.97
CA ALA A 537 -12.85 1.50 -14.93
C ALA A 537 -13.69 0.86 -13.81
N TRP A 538 -14.36 1.71 -13.01
CA TRP A 538 -15.09 1.30 -11.83
C TRP A 538 -16.50 1.89 -11.80
N PHE A 539 -17.45 1.13 -11.29
CA PHE A 539 -18.68 1.65 -10.73
C PHE A 539 -18.93 0.97 -9.39
N VAL A 540 -19.08 1.77 -8.35
CA VAL A 540 -19.44 1.28 -7.02
C VAL A 540 -20.71 1.99 -6.59
N GLY A 541 -21.75 1.22 -6.27
CA GLY A 541 -23.03 1.80 -5.93
C GLY A 541 -23.88 0.86 -5.06
N TYR A 542 -25.00 1.36 -4.59
CA TYR A 542 -25.87 0.64 -3.67
C TYR A 542 -27.32 1.13 -3.71
N THR A 543 -28.18 0.26 -3.26
CA THR A 543 -29.53 0.52 -2.71
C THR A 543 -29.49 0.26 -1.22
N PRO A 544 -30.52 0.52 -0.42
CA PRO A 544 -30.57 0.13 1.00
C PRO A 544 -30.36 -1.37 1.24
N GLN A 545 -30.69 -2.22 0.25
CA GLN A 545 -30.62 -3.68 0.38
C GLN A 545 -29.33 -4.32 -0.12
N LEU A 546 -28.58 -3.64 -1.01
CA LEU A 546 -27.45 -4.27 -1.69
C LEU A 546 -26.40 -3.25 -2.12
N ALA A 547 -25.14 -3.46 -1.73
CA ALA A 547 -23.97 -2.70 -2.18
C ALA A 547 -23.13 -3.53 -3.16
N VAL A 548 -22.74 -2.95 -4.28
CA VAL A 548 -22.03 -3.65 -5.36
C VAL A 548 -20.89 -2.83 -5.89
N ALA A 549 -19.71 -3.43 -5.97
CA ALA A 549 -18.55 -2.89 -6.66
C ALA A 549 -18.29 -3.68 -7.95
N VAL A 550 -18.11 -2.96 -9.05
CA VAL A 550 -17.74 -3.51 -10.35
C VAL A 550 -16.45 -2.83 -10.84
N TRP A 551 -15.45 -3.63 -11.13
CA TRP A 551 -14.24 -3.23 -11.82
C TRP A 551 -14.20 -3.85 -13.22
N VAL A 552 -13.67 -3.11 -14.22
CA VAL A 552 -13.40 -3.58 -15.60
C VAL A 552 -12.00 -3.14 -16.00
N GLY A 553 -11.24 -4.07 -16.58
CA GLY A 553 -9.86 -3.83 -17.03
C GLY A 553 -9.19 -5.09 -17.53
N TYR A 554 -7.91 -4.99 -17.88
CA TYR A 554 -7.10 -6.14 -18.24
C TYR A 554 -6.40 -6.72 -16.99
N PRO A 555 -6.55 -8.01 -16.69
CA PRO A 555 -6.03 -8.61 -15.44
C PRO A 555 -4.51 -8.60 -15.32
N ASP A 556 -3.81 -8.80 -16.44
CA ASP A 556 -2.36 -9.05 -16.50
C ASP A 556 -1.52 -7.78 -16.46
N ARG A 557 -2.08 -6.64 -16.88
CA ARG A 557 -1.37 -5.36 -16.96
C ARG A 557 -2.33 -4.18 -17.04
N LEU A 558 -1.81 -2.99 -16.72
CA LEU A 558 -2.51 -1.74 -17.00
C LEU A 558 -2.45 -1.48 -18.52
N ARG A 559 -3.53 -1.83 -19.22
CA ARG A 559 -3.69 -1.61 -20.65
C ARG A 559 -4.83 -0.62 -20.89
N PRO A 560 -4.60 0.48 -21.65
CA PRO A 560 -5.65 1.42 -22.00
C PRO A 560 -6.80 0.76 -22.77
N MET A 561 -8.02 1.04 -22.35
CA MET A 561 -9.26 0.59 -23.01
C MET A 561 -9.86 1.77 -23.78
N LEU A 562 -9.31 2.09 -24.95
CA LEU A 562 -9.64 3.30 -25.71
C LEU A 562 -10.79 3.12 -26.69
N THR A 563 -11.08 1.88 -27.12
CA THR A 563 -12.04 1.57 -28.19
C THR A 563 -12.99 0.41 -27.84
N GLU A 564 -12.80 -0.22 -26.70
CA GLU A 564 -13.49 -1.45 -26.32
C GLU A 564 -14.98 -1.23 -26.01
N TYR A 565 -15.41 0.00 -25.73
CA TYR A 565 -16.83 0.32 -25.58
C TYR A 565 -17.40 0.85 -26.89
N HIS A 566 -17.77 -0.07 -27.81
CA HIS A 566 -18.38 0.27 -29.10
C HIS A 566 -17.56 1.33 -29.89
N GLY A 567 -16.25 1.19 -29.93
CA GLY A 567 -15.35 2.14 -30.58
C GLY A 567 -14.95 3.36 -29.73
N SER A 568 -15.44 3.45 -28.49
CA SER A 568 -15.16 4.54 -27.55
C SER A 568 -14.40 4.01 -26.32
N PRO A 569 -13.83 4.89 -25.50
CA PRO A 569 -13.14 4.50 -24.28
C PRO A 569 -14.07 3.86 -23.22
N VAL A 570 -13.53 2.88 -22.48
CA VAL A 570 -14.21 2.30 -21.32
C VAL A 570 -13.98 3.19 -20.10
N ALA A 571 -15.05 3.81 -19.62
CA ALA A 571 -15.08 4.61 -18.42
C ALA A 571 -16.01 3.97 -17.37
N GLY A 572 -15.96 4.44 -16.13
CA GLY A 572 -16.81 3.92 -15.06
C GLY A 572 -18.31 4.02 -15.34
N GLY A 573 -18.74 5.01 -16.13
CA GLY A 573 -20.12 5.18 -16.59
C GLY A 573 -20.53 4.30 -17.79
N THR A 574 -19.66 3.42 -18.30
CA THR A 574 -19.93 2.52 -19.44
C THR A 574 -20.12 1.08 -18.95
N PHE A 575 -19.27 0.14 -19.32
CA PHE A 575 -19.41 -1.28 -18.93
C PHE A 575 -19.60 -1.48 -17.42
N PRO A 576 -18.82 -0.83 -16.50
CA PRO A 576 -19.03 -1.06 -15.07
C PRO A 576 -20.45 -0.68 -14.61
N ALA A 577 -20.97 0.47 -15.04
CA ALA A 577 -22.33 0.92 -14.70
C ALA A 577 -23.42 0.00 -15.30
N LEU A 578 -23.23 -0.49 -16.53
CA LEU A 578 -24.14 -1.41 -17.20
C LEU A 578 -24.14 -2.82 -16.58
N ILE A 579 -22.98 -3.32 -16.17
CA ILE A 579 -22.85 -4.59 -15.41
C ILE A 579 -23.52 -4.45 -14.06
N PHE A 580 -23.26 -3.35 -13.34
CA PHE A 580 -23.93 -3.04 -12.09
C PHE A 580 -25.45 -3.05 -12.25
N LYS A 581 -25.99 -2.29 -13.20
CA LYS A 581 -27.43 -2.25 -13.49
C LYS A 581 -27.99 -3.64 -13.76
N SER A 582 -27.38 -4.38 -14.69
CA SER A 582 -27.85 -5.71 -15.10
C SER A 582 -27.83 -6.71 -13.92
N PHE A 583 -26.84 -6.60 -13.04
CA PHE A 583 -26.76 -7.40 -11.83
C PHE A 583 -27.84 -6.99 -10.84
N MET A 584 -27.95 -5.70 -10.50
CA MET A 584 -28.89 -5.18 -9.49
C MET A 584 -30.35 -5.50 -9.84
N GLU A 585 -30.78 -5.25 -11.09
CA GLU A 585 -32.14 -5.53 -11.52
C GLU A 585 -32.53 -6.99 -11.33
N GLN A 586 -31.67 -7.92 -11.74
CA GLN A 586 -31.92 -9.35 -11.59
C GLN A 586 -31.79 -9.83 -10.15
N ALA A 587 -30.82 -9.30 -9.40
CA ALA A 587 -30.58 -9.66 -8.01
C ALA A 587 -31.75 -9.24 -7.10
N LEU A 588 -32.22 -8.01 -7.26
CA LEU A 588 -33.34 -7.48 -6.46
C LEU A 588 -34.66 -8.16 -6.83
N ALA A 589 -34.90 -8.44 -8.11
CA ALA A 589 -36.04 -9.23 -8.55
C ALA A 589 -36.02 -10.66 -7.97
N LYS A 590 -34.86 -11.32 -8.03
CA LYS A 590 -34.68 -12.69 -7.53
C LYS A 590 -34.85 -12.79 -6.00
N THR A 591 -34.43 -11.78 -5.26
CA THR A 591 -34.61 -11.73 -3.80
C THR A 591 -35.99 -11.22 -3.37
N GLY A 592 -36.82 -10.77 -4.30
CA GLY A 592 -38.14 -10.16 -4.00
C GLY A 592 -38.04 -8.83 -3.26
N ALA A 593 -36.89 -8.16 -3.32
CA ALA A 593 -36.64 -6.93 -2.59
C ALA A 593 -37.53 -5.79 -3.12
N GLN A 594 -38.42 -5.30 -2.25
CA GLN A 594 -39.28 -4.17 -2.60
C GLN A 594 -38.45 -2.87 -2.72
N PRO A 595 -38.86 -1.89 -3.55
CA PRO A 595 -38.24 -0.58 -3.58
C PRO A 595 -38.27 0.07 -2.19
N GLU A 596 -37.11 0.54 -1.75
CA GLU A 596 -36.90 1.16 -0.45
C GLU A 596 -36.18 2.50 -0.67
N ALA A 597 -36.62 3.56 -0.02
CA ALA A 597 -35.99 4.86 -0.07
C ALA A 597 -34.81 4.93 0.90
N PHE A 598 -33.81 5.72 0.57
CA PHE A 598 -32.75 6.07 1.52
C PHE A 598 -33.29 7.04 2.58
N PRO A 599 -32.71 7.05 3.80
CA PRO A 599 -32.99 8.07 4.79
C PRO A 599 -32.76 9.48 4.22
N ALA A 600 -33.68 10.39 4.47
CA ALA A 600 -33.54 11.77 4.05
C ALA A 600 -32.48 12.49 4.92
N PRO A 601 -31.48 13.17 4.33
CA PRO A 601 -30.51 13.91 5.09
C PRO A 601 -31.13 15.17 5.74
N SER A 602 -30.62 15.50 6.91
CA SER A 602 -30.85 16.82 7.54
C SER A 602 -29.63 17.71 7.24
N TYR A 603 -29.89 18.96 6.86
CA TYR A 603 -28.83 19.95 6.62
C TYR A 603 -28.85 20.98 7.75
N PRO A 604 -28.01 20.80 8.80
CA PRO A 604 -27.88 21.82 9.84
C PRO A 604 -27.44 23.16 9.25
N TYR A 605 -27.79 24.24 9.90
CA TYR A 605 -27.35 25.56 9.47
C TYR A 605 -25.81 25.60 9.41
N ALA A 606 -25.28 26.13 8.31
CA ALA A 606 -23.86 26.29 8.10
C ALA A 606 -23.45 27.74 8.02
N SER A 607 -22.38 28.11 8.68
CA SER A 607 -21.86 29.47 8.71
C SER A 607 -20.44 29.53 8.15
N PRO A 608 -20.06 30.61 7.45
CA PRO A 608 -18.73 30.81 6.94
C PRO A 608 -17.73 31.01 8.09
N ARG A 609 -16.64 30.31 8.06
CA ARG A 609 -15.47 30.51 8.92
C ARG A 609 -14.21 30.74 8.09
N ARG A 610 -13.52 31.82 8.40
CA ARG A 610 -12.18 32.05 7.84
C ARG A 610 -11.17 31.23 8.63
N ILE A 611 -10.41 30.41 7.94
CA ILE A 611 -9.40 29.51 8.52
C ILE A 611 -8.04 29.73 7.87
N VAL A 612 -6.98 29.41 8.61
CA VAL A 612 -5.59 29.47 8.15
C VAL A 612 -4.86 28.18 8.54
N PHE A 613 -4.02 27.69 7.66
CA PHE A 613 -3.18 26.50 7.95
C PHE A 613 -1.90 26.95 8.66
N ARG A 614 -1.74 26.56 9.93
CA ARG A 614 -0.58 26.90 10.78
C ARG A 614 -0.14 25.70 11.61
N ASP A 615 1.17 25.49 11.70
CA ASP A 615 1.78 24.45 12.54
C ASP A 615 1.20 23.06 12.30
N GLY A 616 0.89 22.76 11.01
CA GLY A 616 0.34 21.47 10.59
C GLY A 616 -1.18 21.31 10.81
N GLN A 617 -1.90 22.34 11.23
CA GLN A 617 -3.33 22.30 11.54
C GLN A 617 -4.09 23.51 10.95
N TRP A 618 -5.37 23.32 10.66
CA TRP A 618 -6.28 24.42 10.38
C TRP A 618 -6.73 25.07 11.69
N ARG A 619 -6.70 26.39 11.73
CA ARG A 619 -7.12 27.20 12.89
C ARG A 619 -8.06 28.32 12.43
N ALA A 620 -8.97 28.74 13.29
CA ALA A 620 -9.83 29.88 13.00
C ALA A 620 -8.97 31.16 12.88
N ASP A 621 -9.31 32.01 11.92
CA ASP A 621 -8.67 33.31 11.74
C ASP A 621 -9.02 34.23 12.94
N ASN A 622 -8.01 34.91 13.47
CA ASN A 622 -8.17 35.92 14.51
C ASN A 622 -8.38 37.37 13.94
N GLY A 623 -8.57 37.46 12.61
CA GLY A 623 -8.72 38.74 11.90
C GLY A 623 -7.42 39.32 11.34
N TYR A 624 -6.26 38.77 11.70
CA TYR A 624 -4.95 39.24 11.25
C TYR A 624 -4.22 38.25 10.32
N CYS A 625 -4.77 37.06 10.08
CA CYS A 625 -4.12 36.06 9.28
C CYS A 625 -4.14 36.40 7.79
N ARG A 626 -3.01 36.16 7.11
CA ARG A 626 -2.91 36.21 5.66
C ARG A 626 -3.14 34.83 5.06
N ASN A 627 -3.53 34.76 3.79
CA ASN A 627 -3.78 33.51 3.06
C ASN A 627 -4.85 32.62 3.73
N THR A 628 -5.93 33.24 4.21
CA THR A 628 -7.08 32.55 4.78
C THR A 628 -7.93 31.92 3.70
N ARG A 629 -8.65 30.85 4.08
CA ARG A 629 -9.73 30.25 3.27
C ARG A 629 -11.05 30.43 3.99
N GLU A 630 -12.10 30.67 3.25
CA GLU A 630 -13.46 30.64 3.76
C GLU A 630 -14.09 29.29 3.50
N VAL A 631 -14.59 28.66 4.55
CA VAL A 631 -15.21 27.33 4.54
C VAL A 631 -16.50 27.38 5.32
N LEU A 632 -17.56 26.79 4.79
CA LEU A 632 -18.82 26.66 5.49
C LEU A 632 -18.80 25.48 6.43
N TYR A 633 -18.93 25.71 7.71
CA TYR A 633 -19.04 24.67 8.73
C TYR A 633 -20.44 24.62 9.33
N PHE A 634 -20.93 23.42 9.59
CA PHE A 634 -22.13 23.24 10.38
C PHE A 634 -21.97 23.88 11.74
N THR A 635 -23.07 24.43 12.29
CA THR A 635 -23.07 25.17 13.56
C THR A 635 -22.41 24.36 14.68
N GLY A 636 -21.47 24.98 15.37
CA GLY A 636 -20.70 24.33 16.46
C GLY A 636 -19.49 23.53 16.02
N LEU A 637 -19.31 23.27 14.70
CA LEU A 637 -18.21 22.50 14.16
C LEU A 637 -17.14 23.37 13.49
N GLY A 638 -16.02 22.76 13.08
CA GLY A 638 -14.86 23.43 12.50
C GLY A 638 -13.70 23.58 13.49
N PRO A 639 -12.60 24.27 13.12
CA PRO A 639 -11.42 24.38 13.96
C PRO A 639 -11.72 24.98 15.34
N ALA A 640 -11.40 24.22 16.39
CA ALA A 640 -11.63 24.63 17.78
C ALA A 640 -10.63 25.68 18.29
N THR A 641 -9.46 25.78 17.65
CA THR A 641 -8.39 26.70 18.06
C THR A 641 -8.28 27.89 17.14
N THR A 642 -8.09 29.09 17.74
CA THR A 642 -7.85 30.32 16.99
C THR A 642 -6.35 30.46 16.70
N ALA A 643 -6.02 30.99 15.52
CA ALA A 643 -4.64 31.28 15.15
C ALA A 643 -4.11 32.51 15.93
N ASP A 644 -2.81 32.54 16.12
CA ASP A 644 -2.06 33.59 16.83
C ASP A 644 -1.43 34.61 15.86
N CYS A 645 -2.08 34.85 14.73
CA CYS A 645 -1.58 35.80 13.72
C CYS A 645 -1.48 37.23 14.27
N LYS A 646 -0.42 37.95 13.86
CA LYS A 646 -0.18 39.34 14.27
C LYS A 646 -0.42 40.30 13.09
N PRO A 647 -0.83 41.53 13.30
CA PRO A 647 -1.19 42.49 12.23
C PRO A 647 -0.09 42.72 11.20
N ASN A 648 1.15 42.67 11.63
CA ASN A 648 2.36 42.95 10.82
C ASN A 648 3.32 41.77 10.79
N GLU A 649 2.79 40.57 10.81
CA GLU A 649 3.56 39.33 10.77
C GLU A 649 4.24 39.11 9.42
N VAL A 650 5.50 38.71 9.47
CA VAL A 650 6.35 38.37 8.33
C VAL A 650 7.06 37.05 8.59
N GLU A 651 7.27 36.27 7.53
CA GLU A 651 7.96 35.00 7.61
C GLU A 651 9.44 35.15 7.31
N VAL A 652 10.30 34.50 8.11
CA VAL A 652 11.75 34.50 7.90
C VAL A 652 12.07 33.73 6.61
N PRO A 653 12.58 34.43 5.56
CA PRO A 653 12.95 33.78 4.31
C PRO A 653 14.22 32.98 4.46
N ARG A 654 14.43 31.94 3.62
CA ARG A 654 15.68 31.20 3.58
C ARG A 654 16.81 32.09 3.09
N VAL A 655 17.85 32.27 3.92
CA VAL A 655 19.05 33.01 3.62
C VAL A 655 20.35 32.23 3.86
N THR A 656 20.24 31.00 4.37
CA THR A 656 21.37 30.08 4.55
C THR A 656 22.07 29.82 3.21
N GLY A 657 23.41 29.96 3.16
CA GLY A 657 24.22 29.78 1.97
C GLY A 657 24.41 31.07 1.11
N MET A 658 23.65 32.13 1.38
CA MET A 658 23.81 33.43 0.73
C MET A 658 25.02 34.19 1.30
N THR A 659 25.52 35.16 0.57
CA THR A 659 26.46 36.13 1.15
C THR A 659 25.74 36.98 2.21
N LEU A 660 26.50 37.56 3.15
CA LEU A 660 25.90 38.45 4.15
C LEU A 660 25.13 39.62 3.52
N ALA A 661 25.65 40.17 2.40
CA ALA A 661 25.00 41.28 1.69
C ALA A 661 23.66 40.84 1.10
N ASP A 662 23.65 39.74 0.34
CA ASP A 662 22.43 39.21 -0.28
C ASP A 662 21.40 38.83 0.76
N ALA A 663 21.82 38.22 1.87
CA ALA A 663 20.95 37.85 2.99
C ALA A 663 20.30 39.07 3.64
N LYS A 664 21.05 40.17 3.85
CA LYS A 664 20.50 41.44 4.35
C LYS A 664 19.46 42.03 3.40
N THR A 665 19.77 42.06 2.10
CA THR A 665 18.83 42.53 1.07
C THR A 665 17.58 41.66 1.05
N ARG A 666 17.72 40.32 1.12
CA ARG A 666 16.60 39.40 1.13
C ARG A 666 15.68 39.56 2.36
N LEU A 667 16.28 39.82 3.55
CA LEU A 667 15.52 40.08 4.77
C LEU A 667 14.82 41.44 4.71
N ALA A 668 15.46 42.46 4.15
CA ALA A 668 14.88 43.78 4.00
C ALA A 668 13.63 43.81 3.10
N LEU A 669 13.55 42.93 2.08
CA LEU A 669 12.36 42.74 1.25
C LEU A 669 11.16 42.19 2.04
N GLN A 670 11.38 41.60 3.22
CA GLN A 670 10.39 41.10 4.15
C GLN A 670 10.27 41.96 5.42
N PRO A 671 10.44 43.24 5.37
CA PRO A 671 10.74 44.25 6.40
C PRO A 671 11.30 43.66 7.72
N LEU A 672 12.34 42.83 7.61
CA LEU A 672 13.07 42.27 8.76
C LEU A 672 14.47 42.91 8.89
N LYS A 673 14.94 43.07 10.10
CA LYS A 673 16.32 43.53 10.38
C LYS A 673 17.26 42.33 10.41
N ALA A 674 18.48 42.55 9.94
CA ALA A 674 19.54 41.54 9.97
C ALA A 674 20.64 41.92 10.94
N GLN A 675 20.99 41.03 11.87
CA GLN A 675 22.13 41.15 12.76
C GLN A 675 23.13 40.03 12.48
N ALA A 676 24.37 40.39 12.09
CA ALA A 676 25.38 39.35 11.85
C ALA A 676 26.04 38.91 13.15
N ILE A 677 26.18 37.61 13.34
CA ILE A 677 26.97 36.97 14.41
C ILE A 677 28.06 36.16 13.68
N PHE A 678 29.32 36.50 13.97
CA PHE A 678 30.44 35.82 13.33
C PHE A 678 30.88 34.59 14.11
N LYS A 679 30.98 33.45 13.41
CA LYS A 679 31.48 32.19 13.94
C LYS A 679 32.75 31.79 13.18
N PRO A 680 33.79 31.25 13.88
CA PRO A 680 34.98 30.73 13.22
C PRO A 680 34.60 29.69 12.16
N ALA A 681 35.12 29.89 10.93
CA ALA A 681 34.94 28.93 9.85
C ALA A 681 35.86 27.72 10.05
N VAL A 682 35.34 26.52 9.79
CA VAL A 682 36.19 25.33 9.71
C VAL A 682 36.96 25.29 8.39
N PRO A 683 38.14 24.62 8.32
CA PRO A 683 38.90 24.50 7.08
C PRO A 683 38.03 24.00 5.92
N ARG A 684 38.25 24.58 4.71
CA ARG A 684 37.48 24.34 3.48
C ARG A 684 36.03 24.89 3.46
N GLN A 685 35.57 25.53 4.52
CA GLN A 685 34.26 26.20 4.54
C GLN A 685 34.32 27.53 3.77
N ARG A 686 33.23 27.86 3.04
CA ARG A 686 33.11 29.19 2.41
C ARG A 686 32.96 30.26 3.50
N VAL A 687 33.71 31.32 3.38
CA VAL A 687 33.65 32.47 4.33
C VAL A 687 32.71 33.54 3.79
N GLY A 688 32.21 34.40 4.68
CA GLY A 688 31.27 35.47 4.32
C GLY A 688 29.87 35.00 3.95
N VAL A 689 29.59 33.72 4.07
CA VAL A 689 28.25 33.16 3.84
C VAL A 689 27.51 32.89 5.14
N VAL A 690 26.18 32.98 5.09
CA VAL A 690 25.30 32.67 6.19
C VAL A 690 25.24 31.14 6.41
N LEU A 691 25.60 30.71 7.59
CA LEU A 691 25.59 29.31 8.01
C LEU A 691 24.24 28.89 8.59
N ALA A 692 23.56 29.82 9.31
CA ALA A 692 22.26 29.64 9.90
C ALA A 692 21.57 30.99 10.09
N GLU A 693 20.27 30.99 10.04
CA GLU A 693 19.40 32.08 10.49
C GLU A 693 18.69 31.71 11.81
N ILE A 694 18.54 32.67 12.71
CA ILE A 694 17.91 32.53 14.03
C ILE A 694 16.95 33.73 14.23
N PRO A 695 15.65 33.49 14.27
CA PRO A 695 14.93 32.21 14.16
C PRO A 695 15.10 31.55 12.80
N ARG A 696 14.72 30.28 12.72
CA ARG A 696 14.87 29.46 11.48
C ARG A 696 13.97 29.96 10.35
N VAL A 697 14.28 29.58 9.11
CA VAL A 697 13.41 29.75 7.95
C VAL A 697 11.98 29.29 8.25
N GLY A 698 10.98 30.05 7.82
CA GLY A 698 9.57 29.80 8.08
C GLY A 698 9.08 30.25 9.46
N SER A 699 9.98 30.70 10.37
CA SER A 699 9.56 31.31 11.64
C SER A 699 8.87 32.65 11.39
N ARG A 700 7.86 32.94 12.20
CA ARG A 700 7.04 34.13 12.07
C ARG A 700 7.47 35.19 13.09
N LEU A 701 7.76 36.36 12.59
CA LEU A 701 8.19 37.52 13.36
C LEU A 701 7.27 38.69 13.06
N SER A 702 7.32 39.73 13.92
CA SER A 702 6.73 41.01 13.59
C SER A 702 7.63 41.77 12.61
N SER A 703 7.05 42.64 11.78
CA SER A 703 7.83 43.57 10.96
C SER A 703 8.83 44.32 11.81
N TYR A 704 10.05 44.48 11.26
CA TYR A 704 11.21 45.11 11.92
C TYR A 704 11.87 44.30 13.05
N ASP A 705 11.41 43.08 13.34
CA ASP A 705 12.13 42.17 14.20
C ASP A 705 13.49 41.77 13.60
N THR A 706 14.40 41.37 14.49
CA THR A 706 15.76 41.07 14.10
C THR A 706 15.99 39.58 13.89
N VAL A 707 16.47 39.21 12.70
CA VAL A 707 16.99 37.88 12.38
C VAL A 707 18.50 37.89 12.58
N ARG A 708 19.02 37.03 13.46
CA ARG A 708 20.46 36.87 13.68
C ARG A 708 21.01 35.91 12.61
N LEU A 709 22.00 36.36 11.86
CA LEU A 709 22.66 35.62 10.78
C LEU A 709 24.02 35.13 11.29
N VAL A 710 24.18 33.82 11.42
CA VAL A 710 25.47 33.20 11.78
C VAL A 710 26.31 33.16 10.53
N VAL A 711 27.41 33.94 10.48
CA VAL A 711 28.25 34.11 9.31
C VAL A 711 29.64 33.52 9.57
N ALA A 712 30.17 32.78 8.59
CA ALA A 712 31.51 32.19 8.67
C ALA A 712 32.57 33.26 8.55
N LYS A 713 33.49 33.38 9.53
CA LYS A 713 34.66 34.25 9.52
C LYS A 713 35.94 33.41 9.58
N PRO A 714 36.94 33.64 8.70
CA PRO A 714 38.13 32.83 8.74
C PRO A 714 39.02 33.18 9.96
N LEU A 715 39.61 32.16 10.59
CA LEU A 715 40.59 32.32 11.67
C LEU A 715 42.00 32.60 11.14
N HIS A 716 42.38 31.99 9.99
CA HIS A 716 43.74 32.00 9.45
C HIS A 716 43.80 32.52 8.00
N GLY A 717 42.75 33.14 7.51
CA GLY A 717 42.66 33.61 6.13
C GLY A 717 41.79 32.73 5.24
N VAL A 718 41.84 33.00 3.94
CA VAL A 718 41.08 32.30 2.90
C VAL A 718 42.00 31.77 1.80
N VAL A 719 41.58 30.72 1.11
CA VAL A 719 42.26 30.19 -0.06
C VAL A 719 42.21 31.23 -1.18
N PRO A 720 43.37 31.73 -1.64
CA PRO A 720 43.40 32.71 -2.70
C PRO A 720 43.00 32.11 -4.04
N ARG A 721 42.51 32.96 -4.95
CA ARG A 721 42.23 32.53 -6.33
C ARG A 721 43.55 32.42 -7.10
N VAL A 722 43.79 31.23 -7.67
CA VAL A 722 44.97 30.91 -8.46
C VAL A 722 44.62 30.27 -9.81
N THR A 723 43.34 30.11 -10.11
CA THR A 723 42.89 29.69 -11.44
C THR A 723 43.19 30.75 -12.48
N GLY A 724 43.73 30.35 -13.64
CA GLY A 724 44.17 31.23 -14.71
C GLY A 724 45.65 31.67 -14.60
N LEU A 725 46.32 31.45 -13.48
CA LEU A 725 47.74 31.80 -13.29
C LEU A 725 48.67 30.70 -13.82
N PRO A 726 49.89 31.05 -14.24
CA PRO A 726 50.96 30.07 -14.45
C PRO A 726 51.23 29.27 -13.20
N LEU A 727 51.62 28.00 -13.34
CA LEU A 727 51.80 27.07 -12.19
C LEU A 727 52.77 27.63 -11.13
N ALA A 728 53.93 28.21 -11.57
CA ALA A 728 54.91 28.74 -10.63
C ALA A 728 54.33 29.90 -9.79
N GLU A 729 53.60 30.81 -10.41
CA GLU A 729 52.96 31.94 -9.73
C GLU A 729 51.86 31.47 -8.77
N ALA A 730 51.03 30.51 -9.20
CA ALA A 730 50.00 29.89 -8.37
C ALA A 730 50.60 29.21 -7.12
N GLN A 731 51.72 28.48 -7.28
CA GLN A 731 52.40 27.84 -6.16
C GLN A 731 52.99 28.88 -5.21
N THR A 732 53.63 29.92 -5.71
CA THR A 732 54.19 31.01 -4.89
C THR A 732 53.08 31.70 -4.08
N LYS A 733 51.96 32.05 -4.72
CA LYS A 733 50.82 32.70 -4.09
C LYS A 733 50.20 31.84 -2.99
N LEU A 734 50.13 30.53 -3.17
CA LEU A 734 49.62 29.61 -2.13
C LEU A 734 50.62 29.45 -0.99
N ARG A 735 51.94 29.38 -1.25
CA ARG A 735 52.98 29.32 -0.20
C ARG A 735 53.02 30.60 0.66
N HIS A 736 52.86 31.76 0.04
CA HIS A 736 52.71 33.03 0.76
C HIS A 736 51.51 33.06 1.68
N ALA A 737 50.41 32.41 1.27
CA ALA A 737 49.21 32.18 2.09
C ALA A 737 49.38 31.06 3.13
N LYS A 738 50.60 30.51 3.31
CA LYS A 738 50.93 29.38 4.20
C LYS A 738 50.13 28.10 3.87
N LEU A 739 49.79 27.90 2.60
CA LEU A 739 49.07 26.72 2.08
C LEU A 739 50.03 25.79 1.31
N HIS A 740 49.68 24.51 1.22
CA HIS A 740 50.48 23.49 0.53
C HIS A 740 49.92 23.21 -0.88
N PRO A 741 50.61 23.60 -1.97
CA PRO A 741 50.16 23.33 -3.32
C PRO A 741 50.46 21.89 -3.74
N VAL A 742 49.43 21.16 -4.17
CA VAL A 742 49.49 19.82 -4.76
C VAL A 742 49.14 19.91 -6.24
N VAL A 743 50.00 19.41 -7.13
CA VAL A 743 49.84 19.59 -8.58
C VAL A 743 49.32 18.30 -9.22
N VAL A 744 48.22 18.42 -9.96
CA VAL A 744 47.67 17.36 -10.80
C VAL A 744 47.62 17.86 -12.24
N ARG A 745 48.26 17.13 -13.16
CA ARG A 745 48.31 17.48 -14.59
C ARG A 745 47.30 16.67 -15.37
N VAL A 746 46.47 17.34 -16.18
CA VAL A 746 45.40 16.70 -16.97
C VAL A 746 45.49 17.11 -18.44
N ALA A 747 45.21 16.18 -19.35
CA ALA A 747 45.09 16.44 -20.78
C ALA A 747 43.71 17.11 -21.04
N ARG A 748 43.70 18.47 -21.01
CA ARG A 748 42.45 19.23 -21.20
C ARG A 748 42.77 20.56 -21.94
N LYS A 749 41.81 21.09 -22.75
CA LYS A 749 41.96 22.37 -23.44
C LYS A 749 42.31 23.49 -22.45
N GLY A 750 43.42 24.19 -22.68
CA GLY A 750 43.92 25.30 -21.90
C GLY A 750 45.38 25.61 -22.30
N ARG A 751 45.90 26.80 -21.96
CA ARG A 751 47.32 27.12 -22.17
C ARG A 751 48.18 26.17 -21.33
N PRO A 752 49.17 25.45 -21.92
CA PRO A 752 50.05 24.56 -21.19
C PRO A 752 50.70 25.23 -19.98
N GLY A 753 50.74 24.52 -18.84
CA GLY A 753 51.34 25.05 -17.61
C GLY A 753 50.45 26.02 -16.82
N THR A 754 49.21 26.28 -17.24
CA THR A 754 48.29 27.18 -16.54
C THR A 754 47.34 26.36 -15.64
N VAL A 755 47.01 26.90 -14.47
CA VAL A 755 46.06 26.30 -13.53
C VAL A 755 44.64 26.51 -14.06
N ILE A 756 43.98 25.43 -14.45
CA ILE A 756 42.60 25.44 -14.98
C ILE A 756 41.55 25.24 -13.92
N ALA A 757 41.90 24.64 -12.78
CA ALA A 757 41.00 24.47 -11.61
C ALA A 757 41.84 24.37 -10.33
N GLN A 758 41.19 24.70 -9.21
CA GLN A 758 41.77 24.54 -7.87
C GLN A 758 40.74 23.94 -6.91
N VAL A 759 41.21 23.10 -6.01
CA VAL A 759 40.40 22.48 -4.94
C VAL A 759 41.16 22.51 -3.63
N PRO A 760 40.64 23.18 -2.58
CA PRO A 760 39.37 23.91 -2.48
C PRO A 760 39.27 25.15 -3.37
N LEU A 761 38.02 25.60 -3.60
CA LEU A 761 37.77 26.84 -4.36
C LEU A 761 38.34 28.06 -3.61
N SER A 762 38.57 29.14 -4.33
CA SER A 762 38.96 30.43 -3.73
C SER A 762 37.87 30.95 -2.79
N GLY A 763 38.28 31.69 -1.74
CA GLY A 763 37.36 32.27 -0.76
C GLY A 763 36.85 31.32 0.35
N VAL A 764 37.27 30.04 0.35
CA VAL A 764 36.99 29.15 1.50
C VAL A 764 37.98 29.37 2.62
N ALA A 765 37.62 29.08 3.86
CA ALA A 765 38.47 29.19 5.04
C ALA A 765 39.72 28.31 4.89
N ALA A 766 40.87 28.89 5.14
CA ALA A 766 42.17 28.24 5.11
C ALA A 766 42.63 27.83 6.54
N ALA A 767 43.32 26.70 6.63
CA ALA A 767 44.14 26.35 7.79
C ALA A 767 45.63 26.32 7.39
N PRO A 768 46.59 26.57 8.31
CA PRO A 768 48.00 26.47 7.99
C PRO A 768 48.33 25.09 7.42
N ARG A 769 49.14 25.10 6.35
CA ARG A 769 49.54 23.88 5.59
C ARG A 769 48.44 23.09 4.92
N MET A 770 47.20 23.61 4.84
CA MET A 770 46.11 22.95 4.14
C MET A 770 46.48 22.70 2.68
N PRO A 771 46.30 21.47 2.15
CA PRO A 771 46.58 21.17 0.76
C PRO A 771 45.56 21.84 -0.17
N VAL A 772 46.08 22.46 -1.26
CA VAL A 772 45.30 23.01 -2.37
C VAL A 772 45.75 22.32 -3.63
N THR A 773 44.89 21.51 -4.19
CA THR A 773 45.13 20.82 -5.46
C THR A 773 44.96 21.78 -6.61
N LEU A 774 46.02 21.91 -7.44
CA LEU A 774 46.07 22.68 -8.65
C LEU A 774 45.94 21.74 -9.85
N VAL A 775 44.87 21.87 -10.61
CA VAL A 775 44.67 21.12 -11.86
C VAL A 775 45.31 21.96 -12.98
N VAL A 776 46.34 21.43 -13.62
CA VAL A 776 47.15 22.14 -14.63
C VAL A 776 46.95 21.47 -15.99
N ALA A 777 46.75 22.29 -17.04
CA ALA A 777 46.63 21.79 -18.40
C ALA A 777 47.97 21.24 -18.91
N ARG A 778 48.00 20.02 -19.46
CA ARG A 778 49.08 19.51 -20.31
C ARG A 778 48.87 19.99 -21.74
N GLY A 779 49.91 20.37 -22.43
CA GLY A 779 49.87 20.59 -23.88
C GLY A 779 49.60 19.28 -24.63
N PRO A 780 49.08 19.36 -25.86
CA PRO A 780 49.01 18.20 -26.73
C PRO A 780 50.43 17.73 -27.06
N GLY A 781 50.86 16.58 -26.49
CA GLY A 781 52.16 16.00 -26.84
C GLY A 781 53.16 15.81 -25.69
N GLY A 782 52.76 15.67 -24.44
CA GLY A 782 53.66 15.38 -23.33
C GLY A 782 53.12 14.26 -22.42
#